data_15515064905e67ecea464a8dc3326005
#
_entry.id   15515064905e67ecea464a8dc3326005
#
_cell.length_a   1.000
_cell.length_b   1.000
_cell.length_c   1.000
_cell.angle_alpha   90.00
_cell.angle_beta   90.00
_cell.angle_gamma   90.00
#
_symmetry.space_group_name_H-M   'P 1'
#
loop_
_entity.id
_entity.type
_entity.pdbx_description
1 polymer ?
#
loop_
_entity_poly.entity_id
_entity_poly.type
_entity_poly.pdbx_seq_one_letter_code
_entity_poly.pdbx_strand_id
1 'polypeptide(L)'
;MKKVIKWFMIAVGFLAVVVIAMLLLLPVFMDMQKYKPYIEHRVSEAVGRPFTMGDKFKVSLFPWSGVSFSDLHLGNPPGFDEKDFASVKSFEIRVKLIPLLLSKFKDIQIDHIVLNEPRIALIKQKDGKTTWEFKEKESAQPKKNEIKPVEGELGKEFSLKSLAVGDLSINNGLIYWIDRSKKEKKAENEKKEISDLNLKLVDVSLDRPVNLKFSARIDGHPVSVNGSIGPVGEKPGIGAVPFDISVNALKQLAIQLKGRIENPAENPEFDMTVDVSSFSLQKLLAETGMPIPAGQSEPGTLNKVALKADLKGNPQKISVSDGILNIDESKLEFSVIAKDFSRPDVTFNAQLDGIDLNRYLPPTPSEKSDANKISGSSDPTLQKPVSEKPDYSLFRRLVLNGSMRAGKVKINKTVAQDINLKVSGKNGVFHINPLTMKLYNGDMSGNVTLNIKKDTPQSNIKLKLNHIECEPLIKDILEKDILKGTLKAGVTLSMSGEDAENIIKTLNGKGEFSITNGAVKGVDLVAMVRNTDGAYGFAGKGGKGPETGFSELYAPFTITDGLFKTTDTRMLSTLIRVAVSGKANLPDETLKFRIEPVVVTTSKADRKKMKRSEVKVPVLVSGTFSSPKFRPDLKAVAKDNLEKEIFESKKFKKIFKKKKYAPYEDAAKSLLKGLLDE
;
A
#
# COMPACT_ATOMS: atom_id res chain seq x y z
N MET A 1 -27.78 -70.86 -43.83
CA MET A 1 -27.24 -69.95 -42.81
C MET A 1 -27.61 -68.44 -43.01
N LYS A 2 -27.40 -67.83 -44.19
CA LYS A 2 -27.71 -66.35 -44.38
C LYS A 2 -29.17 -65.97 -44.14
N LYS A 3 -30.17 -66.82 -44.44
CA LYS A 3 -31.59 -66.54 -44.18
C LYS A 3 -31.92 -66.59 -42.69
N VAL A 4 -31.35 -67.51 -41.93
CA VAL A 4 -31.59 -67.63 -40.50
C VAL A 4 -30.99 -66.45 -39.73
N ILE A 5 -29.77 -66.02 -40.09
CA ILE A 5 -29.15 -64.86 -39.53
C ILE A 5 -29.96 -63.58 -39.79
N LYS A 6 -30.54 -63.43 -41.00
CA LYS A 6 -31.41 -62.29 -41.36
C LYS A 6 -32.68 -62.25 -40.51
N TRP A 7 -33.35 -63.41 -40.32
CA TRP A 7 -34.56 -63.48 -39.49
C TRP A 7 -34.24 -63.27 -38.01
N PHE A 8 -33.08 -63.78 -37.53
CA PHE A 8 -32.61 -63.52 -36.18
C PHE A 8 -32.33 -62.04 -35.93
N MET A 9 -31.65 -61.33 -36.87
CA MET A 9 -31.43 -59.89 -36.75
C MET A 9 -32.74 -59.07 -36.79
N ILE A 10 -33.72 -59.49 -37.59
CA ILE A 10 -35.06 -58.86 -37.60
C ILE A 10 -35.78 -59.08 -36.30
N ALA A 11 -35.74 -60.30 -35.72
CA ALA A 11 -36.35 -60.60 -34.44
C ALA A 11 -35.68 -59.83 -33.28
N VAL A 12 -34.34 -59.71 -33.27
CA VAL A 12 -33.58 -58.92 -32.27
C VAL A 12 -33.90 -57.43 -32.46
N GLY A 13 -33.97 -56.94 -33.69
CA GLY A 13 -34.38 -55.55 -33.99
C GLY A 13 -35.79 -55.24 -33.53
N PHE A 14 -36.76 -56.16 -33.80
CA PHE A 14 -38.13 -56.02 -33.33
C PHE A 14 -38.22 -56.06 -31.78
N LEU A 15 -37.50 -56.97 -31.12
CA LEU A 15 -37.45 -57.04 -29.68
C LEU A 15 -36.86 -55.75 -29.08
N ALA A 16 -35.81 -55.19 -29.70
CA ALA A 16 -35.24 -53.94 -29.27
C ALA A 16 -36.25 -52.77 -29.41
N VAL A 17 -37.02 -52.72 -30.50
CA VAL A 17 -38.06 -51.70 -30.70
C VAL A 17 -39.19 -51.87 -29.69
N VAL A 18 -39.61 -53.08 -29.35
CA VAL A 18 -40.60 -53.34 -28.35
C VAL A 18 -40.12 -52.94 -26.94
N VAL A 19 -38.87 -53.23 -26.60
CA VAL A 19 -38.27 -52.82 -25.33
C VAL A 19 -38.17 -51.28 -25.25
N ILE A 20 -37.73 -50.64 -26.33
CA ILE A 20 -37.68 -49.16 -26.38
C ILE A 20 -39.09 -48.57 -26.26
N ALA A 21 -40.07 -49.10 -26.97
CA ALA A 21 -41.46 -48.64 -26.88
C ALA A 21 -42.01 -48.85 -25.44
N MET A 22 -41.71 -49.99 -24.80
CA MET A 22 -42.08 -50.25 -23.42
C MET A 22 -41.42 -49.24 -22.45
N LEU A 23 -40.13 -48.96 -22.60
CA LEU A 23 -39.42 -47.97 -21.79
C LEU A 23 -39.95 -46.53 -22.01
N LEU A 24 -40.40 -46.18 -23.22
CA LEU A 24 -41.03 -44.89 -23.52
C LEU A 24 -42.45 -44.77 -22.93
N LEU A 25 -43.20 -45.87 -22.89
CA LEU A 25 -44.61 -45.89 -22.43
C LEU A 25 -44.72 -46.08 -20.89
N LEU A 26 -43.73 -46.71 -20.24
CA LEU A 26 -43.77 -46.99 -18.83
C LEU A 26 -43.97 -45.75 -17.94
N PRO A 27 -43.31 -44.58 -18.18
CA PRO A 27 -43.56 -43.34 -17.42
C PRO A 27 -44.99 -42.79 -17.62
N VAL A 28 -45.63 -43.05 -18.76
CA VAL A 28 -46.96 -42.55 -19.06
C VAL A 28 -48.02 -43.29 -18.22
N PHE A 29 -47.75 -44.54 -17.85
CA PHE A 29 -48.67 -45.34 -17.03
C PHE A 29 -48.45 -45.20 -15.52
N MET A 30 -47.33 -44.58 -15.11
CA MET A 30 -47.02 -44.31 -13.69
C MET A 30 -47.52 -42.92 -13.30
N ASP A 31 -48.59 -42.87 -12.47
CA ASP A 31 -49.07 -41.62 -11.89
C ASP A 31 -48.09 -41.13 -10.82
N MET A 32 -47.08 -40.42 -11.28
CA MET A 32 -45.99 -39.94 -10.41
C MET A 32 -46.45 -38.83 -9.45
N GLN A 33 -47.61 -38.19 -9.70
CA GLN A 33 -48.18 -37.17 -8.83
C GLN A 33 -48.50 -37.68 -7.43
N LYS A 34 -48.80 -38.97 -7.31
CA LYS A 34 -49.06 -39.61 -6.01
C LYS A 34 -47.88 -39.61 -5.06
N TYR A 35 -46.67 -39.51 -5.57
CA TYR A 35 -45.44 -39.48 -4.75
C TYR A 35 -45.06 -38.08 -4.30
N LYS A 36 -45.62 -37.01 -4.89
CA LYS A 36 -45.34 -35.62 -4.55
C LYS A 36 -45.49 -35.32 -3.06
N PRO A 37 -46.66 -35.59 -2.40
CA PRO A 37 -46.82 -35.29 -0.97
C PRO A 37 -45.84 -36.07 -0.07
N TYR A 38 -45.49 -37.27 -0.46
CA TYR A 38 -44.50 -38.07 0.27
C TYR A 38 -43.08 -37.45 0.19
N ILE A 39 -42.65 -37.01 -0.99
CA ILE A 39 -41.37 -36.38 -1.20
C ILE A 39 -41.31 -35.05 -0.44
N GLU A 40 -42.36 -34.20 -0.58
CA GLU A 40 -42.46 -32.91 0.11
C GLU A 40 -42.37 -33.08 1.63
N HIS A 41 -43.09 -34.06 2.18
CA HIS A 41 -43.06 -34.37 3.61
C HIS A 41 -41.68 -34.84 4.08
N ARG A 42 -41.07 -35.80 3.38
CA ARG A 42 -39.74 -36.33 3.74
C ARG A 42 -38.64 -35.31 3.67
N VAL A 43 -38.62 -34.48 2.62
CA VAL A 43 -37.63 -33.40 2.48
C VAL A 43 -37.86 -32.33 3.55
N SER A 44 -39.12 -31.93 3.80
CA SER A 44 -39.47 -30.97 4.85
C SER A 44 -39.05 -31.48 6.24
N GLU A 45 -39.24 -32.76 6.52
CA GLU A 45 -38.82 -33.38 7.77
C GLU A 45 -37.31 -33.45 7.92
N ALA A 46 -36.60 -33.81 6.85
CA ALA A 46 -35.12 -33.90 6.85
C ALA A 46 -34.46 -32.56 7.00
N VAL A 47 -34.97 -31.51 6.33
CA VAL A 47 -34.38 -30.14 6.33
C VAL A 47 -34.92 -29.29 7.49
N GLY A 48 -36.05 -29.68 8.09
CA GLY A 48 -36.71 -28.93 9.17
C GLY A 48 -37.39 -27.65 8.70
N ARG A 49 -37.74 -27.56 7.40
CA ARG A 49 -38.37 -26.38 6.77
C ARG A 49 -39.40 -26.81 5.74
N PRO A 50 -40.44 -25.98 5.50
CA PRO A 50 -41.42 -26.27 4.46
C PRO A 50 -40.73 -26.41 3.10
N PHE A 51 -40.91 -27.56 2.48
CA PHE A 51 -40.49 -27.84 1.12
C PHE A 51 -41.71 -28.14 0.26
N THR A 52 -41.78 -27.50 -0.90
CA THR A 52 -42.85 -27.71 -1.88
C THR A 52 -42.28 -27.84 -3.27
N MET A 53 -42.98 -28.56 -4.13
CA MET A 53 -42.61 -28.75 -5.53
C MET A 53 -43.80 -28.53 -6.45
N GLY A 54 -43.56 -28.13 -7.68
CA GLY A 54 -44.59 -27.93 -8.69
C GLY A 54 -45.18 -29.26 -9.19
N ASP A 55 -46.17 -29.12 -10.03
CA ASP A 55 -46.92 -30.29 -10.53
C ASP A 55 -46.26 -31.01 -11.71
N LYS A 56 -45.17 -30.44 -12.25
CA LYS A 56 -44.43 -31.04 -13.37
C LYS A 56 -43.32 -31.96 -12.86
N PHE A 57 -43.68 -33.13 -12.40
CA PHE A 57 -42.76 -34.19 -12.08
C PHE A 57 -42.71 -35.18 -13.26
N LYS A 58 -41.52 -35.33 -13.88
CA LYS A 58 -41.34 -36.20 -15.05
C LYS A 58 -40.27 -37.24 -14.81
N VAL A 59 -40.54 -38.47 -15.14
CA VAL A 59 -39.54 -39.52 -15.24
C VAL A 59 -39.35 -39.88 -16.71
N SER A 60 -38.12 -39.96 -17.16
CA SER A 60 -37.76 -40.45 -18.49
C SER A 60 -36.93 -41.71 -18.34
N LEU A 61 -37.17 -42.71 -19.16
CA LEU A 61 -36.36 -43.92 -19.18
C LEU A 61 -35.55 -44.06 -20.47
N PHE A 62 -35.97 -43.39 -21.54
CA PHE A 62 -35.27 -43.41 -22.84
C PHE A 62 -35.47 -42.08 -23.58
N PRO A 63 -34.49 -41.54 -24.33
CA PRO A 63 -33.13 -42.09 -24.53
C PRO A 63 -32.21 -41.96 -23.31
N TRP A 64 -32.59 -41.11 -22.34
CA TRP A 64 -31.85 -40.86 -21.10
C TRP A 64 -32.72 -41.22 -19.91
N SER A 65 -32.22 -42.05 -19.01
CA SER A 65 -32.91 -42.31 -17.74
C SER A 65 -32.69 -41.12 -16.79
N GLY A 66 -33.79 -40.54 -16.30
CA GLY A 66 -33.70 -39.42 -15.39
C GLY A 66 -35.02 -39.00 -14.77
N VAL A 67 -34.88 -38.09 -13.80
CA VAL A 67 -36.02 -37.50 -13.08
C VAL A 67 -35.86 -35.97 -13.17
N SER A 68 -36.97 -35.30 -13.45
CA SER A 68 -37.02 -33.84 -13.50
C SER A 68 -38.13 -33.33 -12.60
N PHE A 69 -37.80 -32.40 -11.75
CA PHE A 69 -38.71 -31.70 -10.84
C PHE A 69 -38.83 -30.26 -11.27
N SER A 70 -40.01 -29.65 -11.10
CA SER A 70 -40.18 -28.21 -11.39
C SER A 70 -40.64 -27.48 -10.13
N ASP A 71 -40.34 -26.18 -10.14
CA ASP A 71 -40.80 -25.20 -9.16
C ASP A 71 -40.59 -25.68 -7.71
N LEU A 72 -39.32 -25.98 -7.39
CA LEU A 72 -38.92 -26.39 -6.05
C LEU A 72 -38.75 -25.15 -5.17
N HIS A 73 -39.36 -25.16 -3.98
CA HIS A 73 -39.30 -24.09 -3.01
C HIS A 73 -38.97 -24.64 -1.63
N LEU A 74 -37.97 -24.06 -1.00
CA LEU A 74 -37.61 -24.29 0.39
C LEU A 74 -37.87 -23.00 1.19
N GLY A 75 -38.82 -23.05 2.09
CA GLY A 75 -39.27 -21.90 2.87
C GLY A 75 -38.21 -21.36 3.84
N ASN A 76 -38.36 -20.10 4.20
CA ASN A 76 -37.59 -19.46 5.27
C ASN A 76 -38.04 -19.95 6.66
N PRO A 77 -37.22 -19.81 7.70
CA PRO A 77 -37.68 -19.93 9.08
C PRO A 77 -38.77 -18.93 9.40
N PRO A 78 -39.64 -19.19 10.40
CA PRO A 78 -40.65 -18.21 10.83
C PRO A 78 -40.02 -16.87 11.23
N GLY A 79 -40.66 -15.76 10.79
CA GLY A 79 -40.26 -14.40 11.14
C GLY A 79 -39.47 -13.67 10.05
N PHE A 80 -39.33 -14.22 8.85
CA PHE A 80 -38.78 -13.54 7.68
C PHE A 80 -39.92 -13.14 6.74
N ASP A 81 -39.81 -11.96 6.14
CA ASP A 81 -40.81 -11.43 5.18
C ASP A 81 -40.76 -12.18 3.84
N GLU A 82 -39.56 -12.58 3.43
CA GLU A 82 -39.38 -13.40 2.23
C GLU A 82 -39.88 -14.82 2.45
N LYS A 83 -40.71 -15.29 1.52
CA LYS A 83 -41.33 -16.62 1.61
C LYS A 83 -40.30 -17.74 1.54
N ASP A 84 -39.38 -17.67 0.60
CA ASP A 84 -38.47 -18.76 0.28
C ASP A 84 -37.04 -18.41 0.68
N PHE A 85 -36.34 -19.34 1.31
CA PHE A 85 -34.90 -19.34 1.46
C PHE A 85 -34.22 -19.68 0.14
N ALA A 86 -34.71 -20.73 -0.52
CA ALA A 86 -34.22 -21.17 -1.80
C ALA A 86 -35.36 -21.60 -2.72
N SER A 87 -35.21 -21.33 -4.01
CA SER A 87 -36.12 -21.88 -5.03
C SER A 87 -35.31 -22.29 -6.25
N VAL A 88 -35.83 -23.28 -7.00
CA VAL A 88 -35.23 -23.78 -8.23
C VAL A 88 -36.33 -24.00 -9.24
N LYS A 89 -36.26 -23.37 -10.40
CA LYS A 89 -37.29 -23.50 -11.46
C LYS A 89 -37.39 -24.93 -12.00
N SER A 90 -36.23 -25.57 -12.22
CA SER A 90 -36.18 -26.98 -12.53
C SER A 90 -34.89 -27.63 -12.04
N PHE A 91 -35.03 -28.85 -11.54
CA PHE A 91 -33.96 -29.73 -11.10
C PHE A 91 -34.03 -31.05 -11.85
N GLU A 92 -32.95 -31.44 -12.51
CA GLU A 92 -32.89 -32.66 -13.32
C GLU A 92 -31.70 -33.50 -12.90
N ILE A 93 -31.96 -34.80 -12.67
CA ILE A 93 -30.95 -35.82 -12.46
C ILE A 93 -31.07 -36.85 -13.56
N ARG A 94 -29.99 -37.13 -14.28
CA ARG A 94 -29.89 -38.20 -15.26
C ARG A 94 -28.96 -39.29 -14.75
N VAL A 95 -29.30 -40.53 -15.00
CA VAL A 95 -28.49 -41.70 -14.67
C VAL A 95 -28.17 -42.51 -15.92
N LYS A 96 -27.05 -43.23 -15.88
CA LYS A 96 -26.68 -44.10 -17.01
C LYS A 96 -27.58 -45.33 -17.01
N LEU A 97 -28.37 -45.50 -18.08
CA LEU A 97 -29.36 -46.57 -18.19
C LEU A 97 -28.74 -47.99 -18.21
N ILE A 98 -27.62 -48.17 -18.93
CA ILE A 98 -27.00 -49.48 -19.11
C ILE A 98 -26.47 -50.06 -17.79
N PRO A 99 -25.64 -49.34 -16.99
CA PRO A 99 -25.23 -49.80 -15.67
C PRO A 99 -26.42 -50.06 -14.74
N LEU A 100 -27.42 -49.20 -14.76
CA LEU A 100 -28.62 -49.31 -13.95
C LEU A 100 -29.39 -50.62 -14.23
N LEU A 101 -29.61 -50.95 -15.49
CA LEU A 101 -30.31 -52.16 -15.90
C LEU A 101 -29.48 -53.45 -15.66
N LEU A 102 -28.20 -53.44 -16.02
CA LEU A 102 -27.33 -54.60 -15.85
C LEU A 102 -27.10 -54.96 -14.39
N SER A 103 -27.05 -53.97 -13.51
CA SER A 103 -26.90 -54.17 -12.06
C SER A 103 -28.21 -54.50 -11.34
N LYS A 104 -29.34 -54.62 -12.06
CA LYS A 104 -30.67 -54.72 -11.48
C LYS A 104 -30.98 -53.62 -10.49
N PHE A 105 -30.69 -52.37 -10.88
CA PHE A 105 -30.87 -51.12 -10.10
C PHE A 105 -29.96 -50.98 -8.85
N LYS A 106 -28.89 -51.78 -8.75
CA LYS A 106 -27.93 -51.70 -7.63
C LYS A 106 -26.80 -50.69 -7.85
N ASP A 107 -26.41 -50.45 -9.12
CA ASP A 107 -25.36 -49.49 -9.50
C ASP A 107 -26.00 -48.27 -10.16
N ILE A 108 -26.16 -47.18 -9.39
CA ILE A 108 -26.73 -45.91 -9.84
C ILE A 108 -25.58 -44.98 -10.20
N GLN A 109 -25.24 -44.89 -11.48
CA GLN A 109 -24.25 -43.94 -11.97
C GLN A 109 -24.96 -42.69 -12.47
N ILE A 110 -24.72 -41.55 -11.76
CA ILE A 110 -25.28 -40.25 -12.15
C ILE A 110 -24.47 -39.74 -13.37
N ASP A 111 -25.18 -39.42 -14.44
CA ASP A 111 -24.62 -38.90 -15.68
C ASP A 111 -24.60 -37.37 -15.66
N HIS A 112 -25.75 -36.75 -15.30
CA HIS A 112 -25.90 -35.31 -15.24
C HIS A 112 -26.77 -34.87 -14.05
N ILE A 113 -26.37 -33.73 -13.45
CA ILE A 113 -27.21 -32.96 -12.52
C ILE A 113 -27.35 -31.57 -13.11
N VAL A 114 -28.58 -31.08 -13.30
CA VAL A 114 -28.83 -29.73 -13.84
C VAL A 114 -29.78 -28.98 -12.92
N LEU A 115 -29.38 -27.78 -12.49
CA LEU A 115 -30.23 -26.84 -11.78
C LEU A 115 -30.46 -25.62 -12.67
N ASN A 116 -31.69 -25.31 -12.99
CA ASN A 116 -32.07 -24.15 -13.78
C ASN A 116 -32.69 -23.07 -12.87
N GLU A 117 -32.19 -21.86 -13.02
CA GLU A 117 -32.66 -20.68 -12.30
C GLU A 117 -32.77 -20.92 -10.77
N PRO A 118 -31.73 -21.47 -10.10
CA PRO A 118 -31.73 -21.51 -8.64
C PRO A 118 -31.62 -20.09 -8.08
N ARG A 119 -32.43 -19.82 -7.05
CA ARG A 119 -32.41 -18.52 -6.32
C ARG A 119 -32.21 -18.79 -4.85
N ILE A 120 -31.26 -18.07 -4.21
CA ILE A 120 -30.95 -18.21 -2.79
C ILE A 120 -31.01 -16.83 -2.14
N ALA A 121 -31.75 -16.70 -1.03
CA ALA A 121 -31.93 -15.48 -0.26
C ALA A 121 -31.17 -15.59 1.08
N LEU A 122 -30.03 -14.94 1.19
CA LEU A 122 -29.23 -14.86 2.41
C LEU A 122 -29.57 -13.56 3.15
N ILE A 123 -30.37 -13.65 4.22
CA ILE A 123 -30.87 -12.49 4.95
C ILE A 123 -30.47 -12.60 6.41
N LYS A 124 -29.87 -11.53 6.93
CA LYS A 124 -29.58 -11.33 8.35
C LYS A 124 -30.47 -10.23 8.90
N GLN A 125 -31.26 -10.53 9.94
CA GLN A 125 -32.19 -9.58 10.59
C GLN A 125 -31.50 -8.72 11.66
N LYS A 126 -32.20 -7.70 12.13
CA LYS A 126 -31.75 -6.79 13.21
C LYS A 126 -31.50 -7.52 14.53
N ASP A 127 -32.25 -8.59 14.79
CA ASP A 127 -32.11 -9.44 15.99
C ASP A 127 -30.97 -10.48 15.86
N GLY A 128 -30.24 -10.48 14.75
CA GLY A 128 -29.11 -11.37 14.46
C GLY A 128 -29.52 -12.70 13.83
N LYS A 129 -30.81 -13.03 13.72
CA LYS A 129 -31.29 -14.25 13.05
C LYS A 129 -30.96 -14.24 11.57
N THR A 130 -30.65 -15.41 11.02
CA THR A 130 -30.25 -15.59 9.63
C THR A 130 -31.12 -16.61 8.91
N THR A 131 -31.23 -16.48 7.58
CA THR A 131 -31.98 -17.47 6.77
C THR A 131 -31.18 -18.74 6.53
N TRP A 132 -29.89 -18.80 6.76
CA TRP A 132 -29.02 -19.96 6.48
C TRP A 132 -28.67 -20.79 7.71
N GLU A 133 -29.08 -20.41 8.93
CA GLU A 133 -28.94 -21.24 10.12
C GLU A 133 -30.04 -22.32 10.13
N PHE A 134 -29.65 -23.57 9.99
CA PHE A 134 -30.52 -24.71 10.14
C PHE A 134 -30.39 -25.20 11.59
N LYS A 135 -31.52 -25.37 12.30
CA LYS A 135 -31.51 -25.96 13.65
C LYS A 135 -31.02 -27.40 13.52
N GLU A 136 -29.85 -27.69 14.10
CA GLU A 136 -29.53 -29.07 14.41
C GLU A 136 -30.62 -29.60 15.34
N LYS A 137 -31.33 -30.67 14.94
CA LYS A 137 -32.14 -31.43 15.89
C LYS A 137 -31.18 -31.90 16.97
N GLU A 138 -31.32 -31.38 18.22
CA GLU A 138 -30.77 -32.06 19.39
C GLU A 138 -31.08 -33.54 19.20
N SER A 139 -30.04 -34.36 19.13
CA SER A 139 -30.14 -35.79 19.05
C SER A 139 -30.93 -36.27 20.29
N ALA A 140 -32.25 -36.38 20.14
CA ALA A 140 -33.06 -37.05 21.13
C ALA A 140 -32.47 -38.47 21.26
N GLN A 141 -31.93 -38.77 22.45
CA GLN A 141 -31.50 -40.13 22.79
C GLN A 141 -32.54 -41.11 22.29
N PRO A 142 -32.16 -42.18 21.58
CA PRO A 142 -33.12 -43.14 21.09
C PRO A 142 -33.81 -43.78 22.28
N LYS A 143 -35.09 -43.44 22.51
CA LYS A 143 -35.96 -44.24 23.36
C LYS A 143 -36.04 -45.61 22.74
N LYS A 144 -35.52 -46.59 23.47
CA LYS A 144 -35.62 -48.02 23.22
C LYS A 144 -37.09 -48.42 23.13
N ASN A 145 -37.68 -48.33 21.94
CA ASN A 145 -38.92 -49.04 21.61
C ASN A 145 -38.67 -49.76 20.29
N GLU A 146 -38.66 -51.08 20.42
CA GLU A 146 -38.53 -52.05 19.36
C GLU A 146 -39.59 -51.84 18.27
N ILE A 147 -39.15 -51.22 17.16
CA ILE A 147 -39.79 -51.41 15.86
C ILE A 147 -38.78 -52.20 15.03
N LYS A 148 -39.16 -53.49 14.77
CA LYS A 148 -38.37 -54.38 13.92
C LYS A 148 -38.01 -53.66 12.62
N PRO A 149 -36.72 -53.67 12.20
CA PRO A 149 -36.38 -53.15 10.91
C PRO A 149 -37.00 -54.03 9.83
N VAL A 150 -37.73 -53.42 8.93
CA VAL A 150 -37.97 -54.04 7.63
C VAL A 150 -36.60 -54.08 6.96
N GLU A 151 -36.03 -55.28 6.89
CA GLU A 151 -34.81 -55.57 6.10
C GLU A 151 -35.13 -55.35 4.61
N GLY A 152 -35.03 -54.07 4.21
CA GLY A 152 -34.79 -53.74 2.83
C GLY A 152 -33.30 -53.47 2.68
N GLU A 153 -32.62 -54.16 1.81
CA GLU A 153 -31.18 -54.09 1.48
C GLU A 153 -30.65 -52.73 0.98
N LEU A 154 -31.26 -51.62 1.40
CA LEU A 154 -30.88 -50.23 1.05
C LEU A 154 -29.96 -49.55 2.08
N GLY A 155 -29.48 -50.31 3.07
CA GLY A 155 -28.66 -49.80 4.17
C GLY A 155 -27.16 -50.12 4.09
N LYS A 156 -26.63 -50.56 2.98
CA LYS A 156 -25.17 -50.65 2.79
C LYS A 156 -24.62 -49.31 2.41
N GLU A 157 -23.66 -48.85 3.20
CA GLU A 157 -22.85 -47.63 3.07
C GLU A 157 -22.72 -47.18 1.61
N PHE A 158 -23.30 -46.02 1.31
CA PHE A 158 -22.98 -45.29 0.09
C PHE A 158 -21.48 -44.96 0.14
N SER A 159 -20.69 -45.83 -0.48
CA SER A 159 -19.27 -45.58 -0.68
C SER A 159 -19.15 -44.36 -1.61
N LEU A 160 -18.53 -43.28 -1.13
CA LEU A 160 -18.15 -42.12 -1.96
C LEU A 160 -17.37 -42.52 -3.22
N LYS A 161 -16.79 -43.72 -3.26
CA LYS A 161 -16.12 -44.31 -4.45
C LYS A 161 -17.03 -44.53 -5.66
N SER A 162 -18.36 -44.60 -5.47
CA SER A 162 -19.33 -44.82 -6.57
C SER A 162 -19.99 -43.52 -7.06
N LEU A 163 -19.69 -42.37 -6.48
CA LEU A 163 -20.23 -41.09 -6.88
C LEU A 163 -19.39 -40.47 -8.04
N ALA A 164 -19.29 -41.20 -9.16
CA ALA A 164 -18.88 -40.56 -10.42
C ALA A 164 -20.14 -39.83 -10.95
N VAL A 165 -20.18 -38.51 -10.73
CA VAL A 165 -21.14 -37.64 -11.40
C VAL A 165 -20.52 -37.22 -12.70
N GLY A 166 -21.12 -37.51 -13.85
CA GLY A 166 -20.57 -37.08 -15.16
C GLY A 166 -20.44 -35.57 -15.23
N ASP A 167 -21.55 -34.86 -15.28
CA ASP A 167 -21.60 -33.41 -15.35
C ASP A 167 -22.52 -32.80 -14.30
N LEU A 168 -22.13 -31.66 -13.74
CA LEU A 168 -22.97 -30.81 -12.91
C LEU A 168 -23.12 -29.46 -13.56
N SER A 169 -24.35 -28.97 -13.75
CA SER A 169 -24.62 -27.66 -14.34
C SER A 169 -25.59 -26.85 -13.49
N ILE A 170 -25.30 -25.61 -13.29
CA ILE A 170 -26.19 -24.57 -12.77
C ILE A 170 -26.35 -23.53 -13.87
N ASN A 171 -27.57 -23.19 -14.23
CA ASN A 171 -27.87 -22.23 -15.27
C ASN A 171 -28.68 -21.08 -14.68
N ASN A 172 -28.20 -19.84 -14.93
CA ASN A 172 -28.90 -18.60 -14.60
C ASN A 172 -29.31 -18.49 -13.11
N GLY A 173 -28.39 -18.86 -12.21
CA GLY A 173 -28.61 -18.78 -10.77
C GLY A 173 -28.57 -17.33 -10.26
N LEU A 174 -29.25 -17.10 -9.14
CA LEU A 174 -29.30 -15.82 -8.42
C LEU A 174 -29.09 -16.05 -6.94
N ILE A 175 -28.10 -15.40 -6.36
CA ILE A 175 -27.84 -15.36 -4.91
C ILE A 175 -27.86 -13.91 -4.50
N TYR A 176 -28.62 -13.55 -3.48
CA TYR A 176 -28.56 -12.22 -2.93
C TYR A 176 -28.40 -12.24 -1.41
N TRP A 177 -27.71 -11.22 -0.92
CA TRP A 177 -27.41 -11.02 0.50
C TRP A 177 -28.02 -9.70 0.96
N ILE A 178 -28.75 -9.73 2.08
CA ILE A 178 -29.30 -8.55 2.75
C ILE A 178 -28.90 -8.59 4.22
N ASP A 179 -28.13 -7.59 4.67
CA ASP A 179 -27.80 -7.42 6.10
C ASP A 179 -28.61 -6.25 6.69
N ARG A 180 -29.62 -6.59 7.49
CA ARG A 180 -30.48 -5.64 8.19
C ARG A 180 -29.98 -5.30 9.60
N SER A 181 -28.84 -5.87 10.06
CA SER A 181 -28.31 -5.63 11.41
C SER A 181 -27.59 -4.29 11.58
N LYS A 182 -27.19 -3.63 10.51
CA LYS A 182 -26.46 -2.36 10.52
C LYS A 182 -27.39 -1.17 10.81
N LYS A 183 -27.02 -0.34 11.81
CA LYS A 183 -27.82 0.81 12.28
C LYS A 183 -27.72 2.08 11.41
N GLU A 184 -26.86 2.11 10.40
CA GLU A 184 -26.68 3.30 9.56
C GLU A 184 -27.84 3.45 8.57
N LYS A 185 -28.54 4.57 8.64
CA LYS A 185 -29.73 4.91 7.82
C LYS A 185 -29.53 4.79 6.29
N LYS A 186 -28.30 4.77 5.80
CA LYS A 186 -27.96 4.56 4.38
C LYS A 186 -27.66 3.08 4.01
N ALA A 187 -27.38 2.21 5.00
CA ALA A 187 -27.00 0.83 4.78
C ALA A 187 -28.15 -0.18 4.99
N GLU A 188 -29.34 0.30 5.37
CA GLU A 188 -30.47 -0.56 5.79
C GLU A 188 -31.04 -1.46 4.69
N ASN A 189 -30.63 -1.27 3.42
CA ASN A 189 -31.09 -2.06 2.27
C ASN A 189 -30.02 -2.28 1.20
N GLU A 190 -28.75 -2.35 1.57
CA GLU A 190 -27.71 -2.66 0.59
C GLU A 190 -27.79 -4.15 0.21
N LYS A 191 -28.55 -4.43 -0.84
CA LYS A 191 -28.67 -5.75 -1.45
C LYS A 191 -27.42 -6.01 -2.27
N LYS A 192 -26.60 -6.96 -1.86
CA LYS A 192 -25.52 -7.51 -2.68
C LYS A 192 -26.05 -8.69 -3.48
N GLU A 193 -25.66 -8.77 -4.75
CA GLU A 193 -26.24 -9.72 -5.65
C GLU A 193 -25.19 -10.44 -6.51
N ILE A 194 -25.34 -11.76 -6.63
CA ILE A 194 -24.66 -12.56 -7.64
C ILE A 194 -25.74 -13.06 -8.60
N SER A 195 -25.79 -12.49 -9.79
CA SER A 195 -26.75 -12.83 -10.84
C SER A 195 -26.08 -13.52 -12.03
N ASP A 196 -26.90 -14.04 -12.95
CA ASP A 196 -26.44 -14.74 -14.15
C ASP A 196 -25.43 -15.86 -13.83
N LEU A 197 -25.56 -16.50 -12.65
CA LEU A 197 -24.65 -17.53 -12.19
C LEU A 197 -24.81 -18.78 -13.05
N ASN A 198 -23.76 -19.10 -13.77
CA ASN A 198 -23.64 -20.33 -14.54
C ASN A 198 -22.40 -21.08 -14.04
N LEU A 199 -22.60 -22.36 -13.71
CA LEU A 199 -21.54 -23.27 -13.32
C LEU A 199 -21.65 -24.54 -14.16
N LYS A 200 -20.55 -24.97 -14.73
CA LYS A 200 -20.44 -26.26 -15.39
C LYS A 200 -19.19 -26.98 -14.88
N LEU A 201 -19.39 -28.11 -14.24
CA LEU A 201 -18.37 -29.09 -13.92
C LEU A 201 -18.51 -30.27 -14.86
N VAL A 202 -17.43 -30.66 -15.50
CA VAL A 202 -17.41 -31.76 -16.48
C VAL A 202 -16.47 -32.84 -15.97
N ASP A 203 -16.87 -34.09 -16.11
CA ASP A 203 -16.11 -35.28 -15.64
C ASP A 203 -15.84 -35.23 -14.14
N VAL A 204 -16.86 -34.96 -13.33
CA VAL A 204 -16.74 -34.95 -11.87
C VAL A 204 -16.36 -36.33 -11.35
N SER A 205 -15.07 -36.47 -11.02
CA SER A 205 -14.46 -37.74 -10.64
C SER A 205 -13.36 -37.50 -9.60
N LEU A 206 -13.06 -38.51 -8.81
CA LEU A 206 -11.99 -38.48 -7.82
C LEU A 206 -10.61 -38.78 -8.42
N ASP A 207 -10.55 -39.50 -9.53
CA ASP A 207 -9.35 -40.03 -10.17
C ASP A 207 -8.88 -39.26 -11.40
N ARG A 208 -9.66 -38.28 -11.85
CA ARG A 208 -9.35 -37.42 -13.00
C ARG A 208 -9.57 -35.95 -12.68
N PRO A 209 -8.92 -35.03 -13.41
CA PRO A 209 -9.19 -33.60 -13.25
C PRO A 209 -10.62 -33.27 -13.63
N VAL A 210 -11.27 -32.47 -12.79
CA VAL A 210 -12.60 -31.91 -13.03
C VAL A 210 -12.44 -30.58 -13.77
N ASN A 211 -13.07 -30.45 -14.94
CA ASN A 211 -13.08 -29.21 -15.69
C ASN A 211 -14.17 -28.28 -15.13
N LEU A 212 -13.77 -27.06 -14.78
CA LEU A 212 -14.62 -26.02 -14.21
C LEU A 212 -14.83 -24.90 -15.22
N LYS A 213 -16.10 -24.54 -15.46
CA LYS A 213 -16.48 -23.28 -16.12
C LYS A 213 -17.51 -22.58 -15.23
N PHE A 214 -17.18 -21.40 -14.78
CA PHE A 214 -18.04 -20.56 -13.97
C PHE A 214 -18.14 -19.17 -14.57
N SER A 215 -19.34 -18.60 -14.60
CA SER A 215 -19.57 -17.19 -14.91
C SER A 215 -20.69 -16.63 -14.06
N ALA A 216 -20.57 -15.37 -13.65
CA ALA A 216 -21.58 -14.67 -12.88
C ALA A 216 -21.42 -13.15 -13.03
N ARG A 217 -22.40 -12.39 -12.54
CA ARG A 217 -22.27 -10.97 -12.24
C ARG A 217 -22.32 -10.75 -10.74
N ILE A 218 -21.29 -10.14 -10.18
CA ILE A 218 -21.24 -9.77 -8.76
C ILE A 218 -21.51 -8.27 -8.68
N ASP A 219 -22.63 -7.88 -8.10
CA ASP A 219 -23.10 -6.49 -8.06
C ASP A 219 -23.08 -5.82 -9.47
N GLY A 220 -23.50 -6.59 -10.48
CA GLY A 220 -23.52 -6.14 -11.89
C GLY A 220 -22.20 -6.30 -12.66
N HIS A 221 -21.09 -6.60 -11.97
CA HIS A 221 -19.77 -6.75 -12.61
C HIS A 221 -19.51 -8.19 -13.06
N PRO A 222 -19.09 -8.42 -14.30
CA PRO A 222 -18.86 -9.77 -14.82
C PRO A 222 -17.62 -10.41 -14.19
N VAL A 223 -17.77 -11.68 -13.82
CA VAL A 223 -16.69 -12.55 -13.36
C VAL A 223 -16.80 -13.90 -14.06
N SER A 224 -15.69 -14.44 -14.53
CA SER A 224 -15.61 -15.80 -15.05
C SER A 224 -14.38 -16.53 -14.53
N VAL A 225 -14.55 -17.83 -14.29
CA VAL A 225 -13.50 -18.73 -13.85
C VAL A 225 -13.53 -19.96 -14.74
N ASN A 226 -12.40 -20.28 -15.34
CA ASN A 226 -12.25 -21.46 -16.19
C ASN A 226 -11.00 -22.21 -15.77
N GLY A 227 -11.02 -23.54 -15.87
CA GLY A 227 -9.82 -24.31 -15.55
C GLY A 227 -10.12 -25.74 -15.18
N SER A 228 -9.18 -26.35 -14.46
CA SER A 228 -9.29 -27.71 -13.98
C SER A 228 -8.77 -27.82 -12.53
N ILE A 229 -9.37 -28.74 -11.78
CA ILE A 229 -9.00 -29.07 -10.39
C ILE A 229 -8.91 -30.59 -10.26
N GLY A 230 -7.90 -31.09 -9.60
CA GLY A 230 -7.71 -32.54 -9.33
C GLY A 230 -6.77 -33.23 -10.31
N PRO A 231 -6.64 -34.55 -10.21
CA PRO A 231 -7.48 -35.46 -9.41
C PRO A 231 -7.42 -35.21 -7.90
N VAL A 232 -8.53 -35.47 -7.20
CA VAL A 232 -8.63 -35.28 -5.73
C VAL A 232 -8.16 -36.52 -4.96
N GLY A 233 -8.05 -37.65 -5.66
CA GLY A 233 -7.62 -38.94 -5.12
C GLY A 233 -8.74 -39.70 -4.42
N GLU A 234 -8.49 -40.98 -4.08
CA GLU A 234 -9.47 -41.88 -3.46
C GLU A 234 -9.94 -41.40 -2.08
N LYS A 235 -9.12 -40.64 -1.37
CA LYS A 235 -9.43 -40.04 -0.08
C LYS A 235 -9.49 -38.55 -0.24
N PRO A 236 -10.63 -37.92 -0.50
CA PRO A 236 -10.77 -36.49 -0.64
C PRO A 236 -10.19 -35.75 0.55
N GLY A 237 -9.36 -34.75 0.28
CA GLY A 237 -8.71 -33.94 1.33
C GLY A 237 -7.34 -34.45 1.79
N ILE A 238 -6.85 -35.61 1.31
CA ILE A 238 -5.52 -36.16 1.58
C ILE A 238 -4.76 -36.27 0.26
N GLY A 239 -3.49 -35.82 0.25
CA GLY A 239 -2.62 -35.81 -0.93
C GLY A 239 -2.69 -34.54 -1.72
N ALA A 240 -2.04 -34.54 -2.88
CA ALA A 240 -1.89 -33.38 -3.76
C ALA A 240 -3.12 -33.20 -4.65
N VAL A 241 -3.72 -32.03 -4.61
CA VAL A 241 -4.79 -31.60 -5.52
C VAL A 241 -4.24 -30.51 -6.44
N PRO A 242 -3.81 -30.84 -7.67
CA PRO A 242 -3.37 -29.85 -8.63
C PRO A 242 -4.55 -29.01 -9.14
N PHE A 243 -4.25 -27.78 -9.56
CA PHE A 243 -5.22 -26.90 -10.22
C PHE A 243 -4.53 -26.00 -11.27
N ASP A 244 -5.31 -25.64 -12.27
CA ASP A 244 -4.94 -24.65 -13.29
C ASP A 244 -6.19 -23.82 -13.58
N ILE A 245 -6.24 -22.60 -13.05
CA ILE A 245 -7.46 -21.77 -13.00
C ILE A 245 -7.17 -20.38 -13.58
N SER A 246 -7.97 -19.97 -14.56
CA SER A 246 -8.01 -18.63 -15.11
C SER A 246 -9.23 -17.88 -14.59
N VAL A 247 -9.01 -16.72 -13.99
CA VAL A 247 -10.05 -15.82 -13.50
C VAL A 247 -10.05 -14.55 -14.32
N ASN A 248 -11.20 -14.18 -14.89
CA ASN A 248 -11.38 -12.88 -15.52
C ASN A 248 -12.47 -12.12 -14.77
N ALA A 249 -12.19 -10.87 -14.41
CA ALA A 249 -13.11 -10.03 -13.64
C ALA A 249 -13.04 -8.58 -14.13
N LEU A 250 -14.15 -7.83 -13.92
CA LEU A 250 -14.19 -6.39 -14.18
C LEU A 250 -13.65 -6.01 -15.56
N LYS A 251 -13.99 -6.81 -16.59
CA LYS A 251 -13.62 -6.67 -18.01
C LYS A 251 -12.12 -6.62 -18.35
N GLN A 252 -11.26 -6.34 -17.40
CA GLN A 252 -9.83 -6.10 -17.66
C GLN A 252 -8.88 -6.87 -16.73
N LEU A 253 -9.36 -7.40 -15.63
CA LEU A 253 -8.52 -8.17 -14.69
C LEU A 253 -8.49 -9.63 -15.11
N ALA A 254 -7.33 -10.12 -15.55
CA ALA A 254 -7.09 -11.51 -15.88
C ALA A 254 -6.00 -12.07 -14.95
N ILE A 255 -6.34 -13.15 -14.24
CA ILE A 255 -5.48 -13.82 -13.26
C ILE A 255 -5.37 -15.29 -13.64
N GLN A 256 -4.15 -15.80 -13.76
CA GLN A 256 -3.85 -17.22 -13.89
C GLN A 256 -3.29 -17.73 -12.56
N LEU A 257 -3.90 -18.79 -12.04
CA LEU A 257 -3.47 -19.51 -10.85
C LEU A 257 -3.15 -20.95 -11.24
N LYS A 258 -1.91 -21.37 -11.06
CA LYS A 258 -1.50 -22.72 -11.40
C LYS A 258 -0.66 -23.32 -10.29
N GLY A 259 -1.00 -24.51 -9.84
CA GLY A 259 -0.26 -25.14 -8.75
C GLY A 259 -0.97 -26.33 -8.16
N ARG A 260 -0.75 -26.55 -6.87
CA ARG A 260 -1.37 -27.65 -6.12
C ARG A 260 -1.57 -27.27 -4.66
N ILE A 261 -2.53 -27.91 -4.03
CA ILE A 261 -2.72 -27.88 -2.59
C ILE A 261 -2.49 -29.29 -2.05
N GLU A 262 -1.57 -29.43 -1.11
CA GLU A 262 -1.30 -30.69 -0.41
C GLU A 262 -2.19 -30.80 0.82
N ASN A 263 -2.79 -31.97 1.07
CA ASN A 263 -3.59 -32.31 2.26
C ASN A 263 -4.63 -31.23 2.65
N PRO A 264 -5.52 -30.82 1.75
CA PRO A 264 -6.42 -29.69 1.97
C PRO A 264 -7.36 -29.83 3.18
N ALA A 265 -7.61 -31.05 3.70
CA ALA A 265 -8.50 -31.28 4.83
C ALA A 265 -7.82 -31.20 6.21
N GLU A 266 -6.53 -31.52 6.31
CA GLU A 266 -5.83 -31.61 7.60
C GLU A 266 -4.86 -30.45 7.82
N ASN A 267 -3.78 -30.43 7.05
CA ASN A 267 -2.74 -29.39 7.10
C ASN A 267 -2.51 -28.87 5.68
N PRO A 268 -3.34 -27.95 5.18
CA PRO A 268 -3.24 -27.47 3.81
C PRO A 268 -1.91 -26.76 3.56
N GLU A 269 -1.17 -27.24 2.58
CA GLU A 269 0.01 -26.56 2.03
C GLU A 269 -0.25 -26.25 0.57
N PHE A 270 0.04 -25.05 0.15
CA PHE A 270 -0.10 -24.64 -1.26
C PHE A 270 1.27 -24.34 -1.89
N ASP A 271 1.39 -24.69 -3.16
CA ASP A 271 2.53 -24.37 -4.03
C ASP A 271 1.97 -23.96 -5.38
N MET A 272 1.99 -22.65 -5.69
CA MET A 272 1.35 -22.11 -6.87
C MET A 272 2.07 -20.90 -7.46
N THR A 273 1.92 -20.71 -8.74
CA THR A 273 2.25 -19.49 -9.48
C THR A 273 0.99 -18.66 -9.64
N VAL A 274 1.10 -17.38 -9.36
CA VAL A 274 0.09 -16.34 -9.63
C VAL A 274 0.61 -15.45 -10.73
N ASP A 275 -0.17 -15.29 -11.80
CA ASP A 275 0.15 -14.38 -12.90
C ASP A 275 -1.07 -13.47 -13.14
N VAL A 276 -0.92 -12.18 -12.84
CA VAL A 276 -1.91 -11.14 -13.08
C VAL A 276 -1.47 -10.35 -14.30
N SER A 277 -2.18 -10.54 -15.40
CA SER A 277 -1.92 -9.83 -16.66
C SER A 277 -2.06 -8.31 -16.47
N SER A 278 -1.38 -7.55 -17.33
CA SER A 278 -1.39 -6.08 -17.23
C SER A 278 -2.80 -5.51 -17.32
N PHE A 279 -3.17 -4.69 -16.34
CA PHE A 279 -4.47 -4.02 -16.25
C PHE A 279 -4.32 -2.57 -15.80
N SER A 280 -5.39 -1.77 -15.98
CA SER A 280 -5.44 -0.39 -15.47
C SER A 280 -6.14 -0.36 -14.11
N LEU A 281 -5.38 -0.03 -13.06
CA LEU A 281 -5.94 0.12 -11.70
C LEU A 281 -6.93 1.29 -11.64
N GLN A 282 -6.70 2.38 -12.38
CA GLN A 282 -7.64 3.51 -12.45
C GLN A 282 -9.01 3.07 -12.99
N LYS A 283 -9.02 2.33 -14.11
CA LYS A 283 -10.28 1.84 -14.69
C LYS A 283 -10.97 0.83 -13.77
N LEU A 284 -10.19 0.00 -13.08
CA LEU A 284 -10.70 -0.97 -12.10
C LEU A 284 -11.40 -0.26 -10.93
N LEU A 285 -10.77 0.77 -10.36
CA LEU A 285 -11.36 1.57 -9.28
C LEU A 285 -12.62 2.32 -9.76
N ALA A 286 -12.59 2.89 -10.96
CA ALA A 286 -13.74 3.57 -11.55
C ALA A 286 -14.93 2.62 -11.77
N GLU A 287 -14.69 1.38 -12.25
CA GLU A 287 -15.73 0.37 -12.43
C GLU A 287 -16.35 -0.07 -11.09
N THR A 288 -15.57 -0.13 -10.02
CA THR A 288 -16.06 -0.53 -8.69
C THR A 288 -16.66 0.62 -7.88
N GLY A 289 -16.66 1.85 -8.41
CA GLY A 289 -17.11 3.05 -7.69
C GLY A 289 -16.21 3.45 -6.52
N MET A 290 -15.03 2.83 -6.40
CA MET A 290 -14.06 3.20 -5.38
C MET A 290 -13.40 4.52 -5.75
N PRO A 291 -13.18 5.43 -4.76
CA PRO A 291 -12.50 6.68 -5.04
C PRO A 291 -11.07 6.41 -5.53
N ILE A 292 -10.71 7.01 -6.66
CA ILE A 292 -9.33 7.05 -7.10
C ILE A 292 -8.56 7.84 -6.04
N PRO A 293 -7.41 7.34 -5.51
CA PRO A 293 -6.64 8.07 -4.52
C PRO A 293 -6.40 9.51 -4.98
N ALA A 294 -6.90 10.48 -4.19
CA ALA A 294 -6.72 11.89 -4.48
C ALA A 294 -5.22 12.20 -4.46
N GLY A 295 -4.64 12.55 -5.60
CA GLY A 295 -3.24 12.93 -5.62
C GLY A 295 -2.43 12.48 -6.81
N GLN A 296 -3.06 11.97 -7.84
CA GLN A 296 -2.31 11.66 -9.06
C GLN A 296 -2.08 12.96 -9.85
N SER A 297 -0.81 13.35 -9.97
CA SER A 297 -0.42 14.58 -10.67
C SER A 297 -0.55 14.47 -12.19
N GLU A 298 -0.50 13.24 -12.74
CA GLU A 298 -0.51 13.02 -14.19
C GLU A 298 -1.65 12.09 -14.63
N PRO A 299 -2.38 12.45 -15.69
CA PRO A 299 -3.30 11.52 -16.37
C PRO A 299 -2.51 10.33 -16.92
N GLY A 300 -3.01 9.12 -16.68
CA GLY A 300 -2.40 7.91 -17.26
C GLY A 300 -1.47 7.14 -16.33
N THR A 301 -1.39 7.48 -15.05
CA THR A 301 -0.69 6.68 -14.02
C THR A 301 -1.51 5.45 -13.63
N LEU A 302 -0.84 4.40 -13.15
CA LEU A 302 -1.44 3.13 -12.74
C LEU A 302 -2.26 2.45 -13.86
N ASN A 303 -1.90 2.71 -15.11
CA ASN A 303 -2.57 2.14 -16.27
C ASN A 303 -2.00 0.77 -16.68
N LYS A 304 -0.81 0.44 -16.23
CA LYS A 304 -0.14 -0.83 -16.51
C LYS A 304 0.36 -1.43 -15.22
N VAL A 305 -0.52 -2.16 -14.53
CA VAL A 305 -0.14 -2.92 -13.32
C VAL A 305 -0.19 -4.40 -13.64
N ALA A 306 0.90 -5.12 -13.39
CA ALA A 306 1.00 -6.57 -13.59
C ALA A 306 1.79 -7.20 -12.44
N LEU A 307 1.41 -8.42 -12.06
CA LEU A 307 2.07 -9.16 -10.99
C LEU A 307 2.31 -10.60 -11.42
N LYS A 308 3.53 -11.08 -11.23
CA LYS A 308 3.84 -12.51 -11.31
C LYS A 308 4.62 -12.92 -10.07
N ALA A 309 4.28 -14.06 -9.46
CA ALA A 309 4.96 -14.55 -8.27
C ALA A 309 4.72 -16.03 -8.05
N ASP A 310 5.69 -16.72 -7.46
CA ASP A 310 5.54 -18.06 -6.94
C ASP A 310 5.25 -18.01 -5.44
N LEU A 311 4.17 -18.66 -5.03
CA LEU A 311 3.65 -18.66 -3.66
C LEU A 311 3.71 -20.07 -3.10
N LYS A 312 4.32 -20.22 -1.93
CA LYS A 312 4.30 -21.46 -1.14
C LYS A 312 3.92 -21.16 0.28
N GLY A 313 3.09 -21.99 0.87
CA GLY A 313 2.74 -21.73 2.26
C GLY A 313 1.70 -22.66 2.83
N ASN A 314 1.35 -22.33 4.07
CA ASN A 314 0.34 -22.97 4.88
C ASN A 314 -0.32 -21.90 5.78
N PRO A 315 -1.30 -22.23 6.63
CA PRO A 315 -1.97 -21.25 7.50
C PRO A 315 -1.07 -20.46 8.45
N GLN A 316 0.18 -20.91 8.68
CA GLN A 316 1.12 -20.27 9.61
C GLN A 316 2.26 -19.53 8.90
N LYS A 317 2.51 -19.84 7.61
CA LYS A 317 3.64 -19.28 6.86
C LYS A 317 3.29 -19.13 5.39
N ILE A 318 3.61 -17.98 4.83
CA ILE A 318 3.57 -17.73 3.38
C ILE A 318 4.96 -17.30 2.92
N SER A 319 5.40 -17.86 1.80
CA SER A 319 6.62 -17.48 1.10
C SER A 319 6.27 -17.08 -0.32
N VAL A 320 6.71 -15.93 -0.73
CA VAL A 320 6.64 -15.41 -2.10
C VAL A 320 8.06 -15.40 -2.65
N SER A 321 8.30 -16.08 -3.74
CA SER A 321 9.57 -16.05 -4.48
C SER A 321 9.32 -15.59 -5.92
N ASP A 322 10.39 -15.16 -6.57
CA ASP A 322 10.37 -14.70 -7.97
C ASP A 322 9.25 -13.70 -8.27
N GLY A 323 8.92 -12.87 -7.24
CA GLY A 323 7.90 -11.85 -7.34
C GLY A 323 8.35 -10.73 -8.28
N ILE A 324 7.54 -10.43 -9.29
CA ILE A 324 7.73 -9.33 -10.24
C ILE A 324 6.46 -8.50 -10.25
N LEU A 325 6.56 -7.26 -9.78
CA LEU A 325 5.48 -6.28 -9.85
C LEU A 325 5.88 -5.17 -10.83
N ASN A 326 5.14 -5.03 -11.91
CA ASN A 326 5.29 -3.92 -12.83
C ASN A 326 4.23 -2.87 -12.52
N ILE A 327 4.64 -1.61 -12.42
CA ILE A 327 3.76 -0.46 -12.24
C ILE A 327 4.18 0.59 -13.27
N ASP A 328 3.39 0.75 -14.30
CA ASP A 328 3.68 1.57 -15.49
C ASP A 328 5.06 1.21 -16.09
N GLU A 329 6.07 2.07 -15.97
CA GLU A 329 7.44 1.83 -16.44
C GLU A 329 8.36 1.26 -15.37
N SER A 330 7.90 1.10 -14.12
CA SER A 330 8.71 0.63 -12.99
C SER A 330 8.57 -0.87 -12.80
N LYS A 331 9.70 -1.54 -12.56
CA LYS A 331 9.77 -2.97 -12.23
C LYS A 331 10.32 -3.18 -10.83
N LEU A 332 9.55 -3.85 -10.00
CA LEU A 332 9.95 -4.30 -8.68
C LEU A 332 10.08 -5.84 -8.67
N GLU A 333 11.29 -6.33 -8.45
CA GLU A 333 11.54 -7.74 -8.16
C GLU A 333 11.61 -7.93 -6.64
N PHE A 334 10.95 -8.97 -6.12
CA PHE A 334 10.88 -9.15 -4.67
C PHE A 334 10.71 -10.59 -4.25
N SER A 335 11.12 -10.86 -3.03
CA SER A 335 10.76 -12.07 -2.28
C SER A 335 10.34 -11.70 -0.87
N VAL A 336 9.35 -12.42 -0.33
CA VAL A 336 8.78 -12.15 1.00
C VAL A 336 8.50 -13.47 1.71
N ILE A 337 8.84 -13.54 2.97
CA ILE A 337 8.43 -14.62 3.87
C ILE A 337 7.69 -13.98 5.03
N ALA A 338 6.44 -14.39 5.26
CA ALA A 338 5.64 -13.98 6.38
C ALA A 338 5.26 -15.18 7.24
N LYS A 339 5.42 -15.08 8.54
CA LYS A 339 5.10 -16.11 9.53
C LYS A 339 4.30 -15.50 10.68
N ASP A 340 3.59 -16.34 11.43
CA ASP A 340 2.86 -15.94 12.63
C ASP A 340 1.96 -14.72 12.39
N PHE A 341 0.84 -14.92 11.70
CA PHE A 341 -0.08 -13.81 11.30
C PHE A 341 -0.73 -13.10 12.49
N SER A 342 -0.67 -13.67 13.70
CA SER A 342 -1.09 -13.01 14.94
C SER A 342 -0.09 -11.96 15.41
N ARG A 343 1.20 -12.20 15.17
CA ARG A 343 2.34 -11.33 15.40
C ARG A 343 3.26 -11.39 14.18
N PRO A 344 2.91 -10.72 13.09
CA PRO A 344 3.56 -10.93 11.81
C PRO A 344 5.08 -10.78 11.86
N ASP A 345 5.80 -11.84 11.49
CA ASP A 345 7.25 -11.85 11.29
C ASP A 345 7.52 -11.90 9.79
N VAL A 346 7.93 -10.77 9.24
CA VAL A 346 8.11 -10.56 7.81
C VAL A 346 9.59 -10.37 7.48
N THR A 347 10.07 -11.19 6.57
CA THR A 347 11.40 -11.03 5.96
C THR A 347 11.22 -10.78 4.46
N PHE A 348 11.89 -9.76 3.92
CA PHE A 348 11.80 -9.44 2.49
C PHE A 348 13.14 -9.04 1.87
N ASN A 349 13.26 -9.26 0.54
CA ASN A 349 14.23 -8.64 -0.32
C ASN A 349 13.51 -7.99 -1.50
N ALA A 350 13.91 -6.78 -1.87
CA ALA A 350 13.28 -6.04 -2.95
C ALA A 350 14.33 -5.32 -3.80
N GLN A 351 14.13 -5.33 -5.11
CA GLN A 351 14.94 -4.59 -6.07
C GLN A 351 14.04 -3.85 -7.05
N LEU A 352 14.08 -2.53 -6.98
CA LEU A 352 13.36 -1.61 -7.86
C LEU A 352 14.33 -1.06 -8.90
N ASP A 353 13.98 -1.09 -10.17
CA ASP A 353 14.78 -0.47 -11.23
C ASP A 353 14.76 1.05 -11.13
N GLY A 354 13.58 1.63 -11.01
CA GLY A 354 13.38 3.06 -10.80
C GLY A 354 11.91 3.45 -10.74
N ILE A 355 11.65 4.63 -10.15
CA ILE A 355 10.32 5.20 -10.05
C ILE A 355 10.35 6.73 -10.00
N ASP A 356 9.43 7.38 -10.71
CA ASP A 356 9.12 8.81 -10.52
C ASP A 356 7.90 8.94 -9.60
N LEU A 357 8.14 9.24 -8.32
CA LEU A 357 7.09 9.35 -7.32
C LEU A 357 6.16 10.53 -7.55
N ASN A 358 6.59 11.57 -8.29
CA ASN A 358 5.75 12.74 -8.57
C ASN A 358 4.47 12.37 -9.32
N ARG A 359 4.51 11.32 -10.11
CA ARG A 359 3.35 10.82 -10.85
C ARG A 359 2.23 10.29 -9.94
N TYR A 360 2.60 9.84 -8.74
CA TYR A 360 1.71 9.13 -7.80
C TYR A 360 1.37 9.95 -6.55
N LEU A 361 2.11 11.05 -6.30
CA LEU A 361 1.87 11.93 -5.16
C LEU A 361 0.84 13.03 -5.48
N PRO A 362 0.14 13.55 -4.45
CA PRO A 362 -0.73 14.71 -4.64
C PRO A 362 0.04 15.91 -5.19
N PRO A 363 -0.55 16.70 -6.10
CA PRO A 363 0.06 17.94 -6.56
C PRO A 363 0.30 18.87 -5.37
N THR A 364 1.50 19.47 -5.32
CA THR A 364 1.84 20.44 -4.28
C THR A 364 0.94 21.68 -4.37
N PRO A 365 0.55 22.30 -3.25
CA PRO A 365 -0.37 23.45 -3.25
C PRO A 365 0.03 24.62 -4.15
N SER A 366 1.32 24.75 -4.51
CA SER A 366 1.83 25.79 -5.40
C SER A 366 1.43 25.63 -6.88
N GLU A 367 1.07 24.43 -7.33
CA GLU A 367 0.66 24.20 -8.73
C GLU A 367 -0.83 24.49 -8.99
N LYS A 368 -1.63 24.71 -7.94
CA LYS A 368 -3.07 25.01 -8.05
C LYS A 368 -3.38 26.50 -8.32
N SER A 369 -2.38 27.40 -8.34
CA SER A 369 -2.63 28.85 -8.42
C SER A 369 -2.89 29.38 -9.83
N ASP A 370 -2.63 28.63 -10.91
CA ASP A 370 -2.79 29.13 -12.29
C ASP A 370 -4.01 28.60 -13.04
N ALA A 371 -4.75 27.63 -12.51
CA ALA A 371 -5.83 26.99 -13.24
C ALA A 371 -7.25 27.48 -12.89
N ASN A 372 -7.47 28.32 -11.86
CA ASN A 372 -8.80 28.79 -11.50
C ASN A 372 -8.83 30.26 -11.04
N LYS A 373 -8.62 31.19 -11.97
CA LYS A 373 -9.18 32.54 -11.90
C LYS A 373 -10.49 32.58 -12.68
N ILE A 374 -11.52 31.93 -12.18
CA ILE A 374 -12.91 32.22 -12.53
C ILE A 374 -13.72 32.21 -11.23
N SER A 375 -14.14 33.43 -10.91
CA SER A 375 -15.18 33.91 -10.01
C SER A 375 -16.10 32.92 -9.29
N GLY A 376 -16.25 33.12 -7.98
CA GLY A 376 -17.55 32.97 -7.37
C GLY A 376 -17.62 32.29 -6.02
N SER A 377 -17.90 33.08 -4.99
CA SER A 377 -18.43 32.77 -3.66
C SER A 377 -17.56 31.95 -2.71
N SER A 378 -16.94 32.67 -1.81
CA SER A 378 -16.42 32.21 -0.53
C SER A 378 -17.55 31.76 0.40
N ASP A 379 -17.68 30.47 0.61
CA ASP A 379 -18.45 29.92 1.75
C ASP A 379 -17.41 29.45 2.81
N PRO A 380 -17.43 30.05 4.03
CA PRO A 380 -16.36 29.80 5.03
C PRO A 380 -16.57 28.54 5.88
N THR A 381 -17.39 27.60 5.48
CA THR A 381 -17.77 26.43 6.28
C THR A 381 -17.23 25.09 5.81
N LEU A 382 -16.22 25.04 4.95
CA LEU A 382 -15.49 23.80 4.70
C LEU A 382 -14.52 23.54 5.86
N GLN A 383 -15.03 22.90 6.91
CA GLN A 383 -14.22 22.30 7.96
C GLN A 383 -13.16 21.38 7.30
N LYS A 384 -11.87 21.65 7.58
CA LYS A 384 -10.78 20.70 7.28
C LYS A 384 -11.23 19.34 7.78
N PRO A 385 -11.17 18.27 6.97
CA PRO A 385 -11.45 16.93 7.47
C PRO A 385 -10.56 16.70 8.69
N VAL A 386 -11.18 16.36 9.82
CA VAL A 386 -10.46 15.94 11.03
C VAL A 386 -9.71 14.68 10.62
N SER A 387 -8.41 14.81 10.45
CA SER A 387 -7.54 13.68 10.16
C SER A 387 -7.59 12.75 11.38
N GLU A 388 -8.25 11.60 11.24
CA GLU A 388 -8.18 10.57 12.27
C GLU A 388 -6.71 10.21 12.50
N LYS A 389 -6.30 10.11 13.77
CA LYS A 389 -4.92 9.76 14.12
C LYS A 389 -4.58 8.37 13.56
N PRO A 390 -3.42 8.20 12.93
CA PRO A 390 -3.01 6.90 12.39
C PRO A 390 -2.97 5.82 13.47
N ASP A 391 -3.57 4.66 13.19
CA ASP A 391 -3.48 3.50 14.08
C ASP A 391 -2.18 2.72 13.84
N TYR A 392 -1.27 2.78 14.80
CA TYR A 392 0.01 2.07 14.75
C TYR A 392 -0.03 0.65 15.34
N SER A 393 -1.19 0.14 15.75
CA SER A 393 -1.33 -1.13 16.49
C SER A 393 -0.76 -2.33 15.74
N LEU A 394 -0.99 -2.43 14.44
CA LEU A 394 -0.44 -3.48 13.58
C LEU A 394 1.09 -3.38 13.48
N PHE A 395 1.62 -2.19 13.29
CA PHE A 395 3.07 -1.97 13.19
C PHE A 395 3.81 -2.24 14.51
N ARG A 396 3.16 -2.01 15.65
CA ARG A 396 3.75 -2.33 16.98
C ARG A 396 3.97 -3.82 17.18
N ARG A 397 3.14 -4.67 16.58
CA ARG A 397 3.28 -6.14 16.64
C ARG A 397 4.19 -6.72 15.57
N LEU A 398 4.47 -5.95 14.52
CA LEU A 398 5.26 -6.38 13.38
C LEU A 398 6.72 -6.64 13.77
N VAL A 399 7.24 -7.81 13.42
CA VAL A 399 8.66 -8.11 13.33
C VAL A 399 9.04 -8.01 11.86
N LEU A 400 9.99 -7.16 11.53
CA LEU A 400 10.37 -6.86 10.16
C LEU A 400 11.87 -7.00 9.97
N ASN A 401 12.30 -7.72 8.93
CA ASN A 401 13.68 -7.78 8.48
C ASN A 401 13.69 -7.72 6.95
N GLY A 402 14.54 -6.91 6.38
CA GLY A 402 14.61 -6.89 4.93
C GLY A 402 15.68 -5.99 4.37
N SER A 403 15.87 -6.12 3.07
CA SER A 403 16.73 -5.24 2.30
C SER A 403 16.00 -4.77 1.04
N MET A 404 16.31 -3.53 0.64
CA MET A 404 15.81 -2.96 -0.60
C MET A 404 16.95 -2.28 -1.33
N ARG A 405 17.00 -2.50 -2.64
CA ARG A 405 17.82 -1.74 -3.58
C ARG A 405 16.92 -1.02 -4.56
N ALA A 406 17.25 0.24 -4.87
CA ALA A 406 16.54 0.95 -5.93
C ALA A 406 17.54 1.68 -6.82
N GLY A 407 17.39 1.53 -8.12
CA GLY A 407 18.29 2.13 -9.10
C GLY A 407 18.13 3.64 -9.16
N LYS A 408 16.89 4.11 -9.40
CA LYS A 408 16.59 5.54 -9.53
C LYS A 408 15.24 5.90 -8.92
N VAL A 409 15.22 6.81 -7.97
CA VAL A 409 13.99 7.33 -7.38
C VAL A 409 13.98 8.86 -7.55
N LYS A 410 12.91 9.37 -8.18
CA LYS A 410 12.70 10.81 -8.33
C LYS A 410 11.53 11.24 -7.45
N ILE A 411 11.77 12.30 -6.65
CA ILE A 411 10.74 12.96 -5.84
C ILE A 411 10.95 14.47 -5.92
N ASN A 412 9.91 15.19 -6.28
CA ASN A 412 10.01 16.60 -6.68
C ASN A 412 11.09 16.78 -7.78
N LYS A 413 12.06 17.64 -7.55
CA LYS A 413 13.20 17.87 -8.46
C LYS A 413 14.38 16.96 -8.15
N THR A 414 14.40 16.33 -6.96
CA THR A 414 15.50 15.50 -6.48
C THR A 414 15.50 14.11 -7.09
N VAL A 415 16.66 13.69 -7.58
CA VAL A 415 16.90 12.34 -8.10
C VAL A 415 17.93 11.64 -7.21
N ALA A 416 17.51 10.58 -6.51
CA ALA A 416 18.39 9.68 -5.79
C ALA A 416 18.67 8.43 -6.63
N GLN A 417 19.92 7.96 -6.62
CA GLN A 417 20.37 6.79 -7.38
C GLN A 417 21.11 5.80 -6.47
N ASP A 418 21.22 4.55 -6.92
CA ASP A 418 21.96 3.50 -6.22
C ASP A 418 21.56 3.37 -4.74
N ILE A 419 20.27 3.46 -4.46
CA ILE A 419 19.73 3.40 -3.10
C ILE A 419 19.86 1.99 -2.57
N ASN A 420 20.49 1.88 -1.39
CA ASN A 420 20.61 0.64 -0.63
C ASN A 420 20.12 0.87 0.79
N LEU A 421 19.23 0.04 1.27
CA LEU A 421 18.79 0.08 2.65
C LEU A 421 18.55 -1.31 3.22
N LYS A 422 18.82 -1.46 4.53
CA LYS A 422 18.38 -2.60 5.31
C LYS A 422 17.47 -2.11 6.41
N VAL A 423 16.35 -2.80 6.58
CA VAL A 423 15.34 -2.51 7.58
C VAL A 423 15.29 -3.64 8.58
N SER A 424 15.21 -3.31 9.86
CA SER A 424 14.83 -4.24 10.92
C SER A 424 13.84 -3.57 11.85
N GLY A 425 12.85 -4.31 12.36
CA GLY A 425 11.82 -3.77 13.23
C GLY A 425 11.30 -4.81 14.21
N LYS A 426 11.05 -4.38 15.45
CA LYS A 426 10.43 -5.22 16.47
C LYS A 426 9.83 -4.34 17.57
N ASN A 427 8.67 -4.74 18.10
CA ASN A 427 8.02 -4.06 19.21
C ASN A 427 7.85 -2.54 18.99
N GLY A 428 7.47 -2.14 17.75
CA GLY A 428 7.26 -0.73 17.40
C GLY A 428 8.54 0.12 17.29
N VAL A 429 9.72 -0.50 17.21
CA VAL A 429 10.98 0.20 16.90
C VAL A 429 11.55 -0.34 15.61
N PHE A 430 11.76 0.57 14.65
CA PHE A 430 12.28 0.24 13.32
C PHE A 430 13.62 0.94 13.11
N HIS A 431 14.55 0.21 12.54
CA HIS A 431 15.88 0.70 12.21
C HIS A 431 16.12 0.53 10.70
N ILE A 432 16.55 1.59 10.05
CA ILE A 432 17.11 1.53 8.70
C ILE A 432 18.61 1.71 8.85
N ASN A 433 19.39 0.67 8.62
CA ASN A 433 20.84 0.67 8.76
C ASN A 433 21.49 -0.50 7.98
N PRO A 434 22.34 -0.23 6.96
CA PRO A 434 22.66 1.09 6.45
C PRO A 434 21.55 1.69 5.56
N LEU A 435 21.58 3.00 5.37
CA LEU A 435 20.93 3.73 4.30
C LEU A 435 22.04 4.38 3.48
N THR A 436 22.14 4.06 2.19
CA THR A 436 23.12 4.68 1.28
C THR A 436 22.45 5.03 -0.03
N MET A 437 22.86 6.15 -0.65
CA MET A 437 22.40 6.55 -1.97
C MET A 437 23.34 7.57 -2.58
N LYS A 438 23.25 7.78 -3.89
CA LYS A 438 23.89 8.89 -4.60
C LYS A 438 22.86 9.98 -4.89
N LEU A 439 23.25 11.22 -4.68
CA LEU A 439 22.44 12.38 -5.01
C LEU A 439 23.35 13.60 -5.28
N TYR A 440 22.95 14.47 -6.21
CA TYR A 440 23.70 15.67 -6.57
C TYR A 440 25.21 15.43 -6.78
N ASN A 441 25.54 14.38 -7.55
CA ASN A 441 26.90 13.92 -7.88
C ASN A 441 27.78 13.50 -6.69
N GLY A 442 27.21 13.35 -5.50
CA GLY A 442 27.89 12.89 -4.30
C GLY A 442 27.18 11.72 -3.64
N ASP A 443 27.68 11.32 -2.48
CA ASP A 443 27.23 10.18 -1.72
C ASP A 443 26.56 10.58 -0.42
N MET A 444 25.45 9.94 -0.08
CA MET A 444 24.80 10.01 1.21
C MET A 444 24.83 8.65 1.90
N SER A 445 25.17 8.65 3.17
CA SER A 445 25.06 7.46 4.02
C SER A 445 24.49 7.83 5.39
N GLY A 446 23.83 6.87 6.04
CA GLY A 446 23.28 7.12 7.36
C GLY A 446 22.49 5.97 7.93
N ASN A 447 21.83 6.28 9.02
CA ASN A 447 20.85 5.40 9.66
C ASN A 447 19.67 6.20 10.20
N VAL A 448 18.51 5.54 10.25
CA VAL A 448 17.26 6.10 10.77
C VAL A 448 16.69 5.13 11.79
N THR A 449 16.24 5.64 12.92
CA THR A 449 15.45 4.88 13.89
C THR A 449 14.10 5.54 14.06
N LEU A 450 13.02 4.78 13.88
CA LEU A 450 11.65 5.20 14.10
C LEU A 450 11.08 4.41 15.28
N ASN A 451 10.60 5.10 16.30
CA ASN A 451 9.96 4.52 17.49
C ASN A 451 8.49 4.95 17.55
N ILE A 452 7.59 3.99 17.37
CA ILE A 452 6.13 4.16 17.39
C ILE A 452 5.48 3.39 18.55
N LYS A 453 6.23 3.13 19.62
CA LYS A 453 5.68 2.49 20.82
C LYS A 453 4.56 3.33 21.45
N LYS A 454 4.68 4.64 21.38
CA LYS A 454 3.66 5.62 21.76
C LYS A 454 2.92 6.11 20.50
N ASP A 455 1.80 6.78 20.68
CA ASP A 455 1.00 7.30 19.57
C ASP A 455 1.70 8.43 18.83
N THR A 456 2.58 9.19 19.51
CA THR A 456 3.45 10.17 18.84
C THR A 456 4.75 9.50 18.40
N PRO A 457 5.01 9.37 17.10
CA PRO A 457 6.26 8.82 16.58
C PRO A 457 7.48 9.64 17.00
N GLN A 458 8.58 8.95 17.27
CA GLN A 458 9.88 9.55 17.55
C GLN A 458 10.89 9.04 16.52
N SER A 459 11.62 9.97 15.91
CA SER A 459 12.62 9.64 14.90
C SER A 459 14.01 10.12 15.31
N ASN A 460 15.02 9.26 15.12
CA ASN A 460 16.43 9.62 15.24
C ASN A 460 17.13 9.36 13.91
N ILE A 461 17.84 10.33 13.40
CA ILE A 461 18.49 10.31 12.09
C ILE A 461 19.95 10.68 12.25
N LYS A 462 20.86 9.87 11.67
CA LYS A 462 22.27 10.21 11.51
C LYS A 462 22.60 10.14 10.03
N LEU A 463 23.09 11.25 9.46
CA LEU A 463 23.45 11.33 8.05
C LEU A 463 24.87 11.82 7.89
N LYS A 464 25.53 11.33 6.85
CA LYS A 464 26.81 11.82 6.33
C LYS A 464 26.64 12.08 4.84
N LEU A 465 27.01 13.26 4.40
CA LEU A 465 27.02 13.69 3.02
C LEU A 465 28.48 13.90 2.60
N ASN A 466 28.86 13.40 1.45
CA ASN A 466 30.20 13.54 0.90
C ASN A 466 30.12 13.97 -0.56
N HIS A 467 30.87 15.00 -0.91
CA HIS A 467 31.03 15.52 -2.28
C HIS A 467 29.71 15.94 -2.97
N ILE A 468 28.72 16.38 -2.20
CA ILE A 468 27.42 16.83 -2.74
C ILE A 468 27.60 18.18 -3.44
N GLU A 469 27.16 18.33 -4.67
CA GLU A 469 27.10 19.63 -5.34
C GLU A 469 26.05 20.54 -4.72
N CYS A 470 26.47 21.69 -4.19
CA CYS A 470 25.60 22.64 -3.50
C CYS A 470 24.57 23.29 -4.43
N GLU A 471 24.98 23.66 -5.63
CA GLU A 471 24.14 24.47 -6.54
C GLU A 471 22.80 23.78 -6.87
N PRO A 472 22.76 22.52 -7.37
CA PRO A 472 21.50 21.83 -7.59
C PRO A 472 20.74 21.54 -6.30
N LEU A 473 21.43 21.16 -5.20
CA LEU A 473 20.81 20.91 -3.91
C LEU A 473 20.04 22.14 -3.38
N ILE A 474 20.69 23.30 -3.38
CA ILE A 474 20.11 24.56 -2.87
C ILE A 474 18.99 25.03 -3.78
N LYS A 475 19.15 24.89 -5.10
CA LYS A 475 18.11 25.22 -6.08
C LYS A 475 16.85 24.38 -5.90
N ASP A 476 17.00 23.09 -5.58
CA ASP A 476 15.86 22.20 -5.35
C ASP A 476 15.15 22.48 -4.01
N ILE A 477 15.90 22.86 -2.96
CA ILE A 477 15.34 23.10 -1.62
C ILE A 477 14.78 24.53 -1.48
N LEU A 478 15.53 25.54 -1.95
CA LEU A 478 15.20 26.96 -1.72
C LEU A 478 14.67 27.66 -2.97
N GLU A 479 14.66 27.01 -4.13
CA GLU A 479 14.34 27.58 -5.45
C GLU A 479 15.22 28.80 -5.84
N LYS A 480 16.40 28.90 -5.21
CA LYS A 480 17.32 30.00 -5.38
C LYS A 480 18.73 29.49 -5.71
N ASP A 481 19.40 30.17 -6.63
CA ASP A 481 20.77 29.90 -7.00
C ASP A 481 21.71 30.84 -6.22
N ILE A 482 21.96 30.51 -4.94
CA ILE A 482 22.68 31.39 -4.01
C ILE A 482 24.03 30.85 -3.54
N LEU A 483 24.32 29.55 -3.77
CA LEU A 483 25.51 28.91 -3.22
C LEU A 483 26.06 27.85 -4.17
N LYS A 484 27.34 27.99 -4.53
CA LYS A 484 28.13 26.99 -5.26
C LYS A 484 29.13 26.33 -4.35
N GLY A 485 29.61 25.17 -4.76
CA GLY A 485 30.70 24.43 -4.11
C GLY A 485 30.36 22.98 -3.85
N THR A 486 31.28 22.29 -3.21
CA THR A 486 31.16 20.85 -2.87
C THR A 486 30.96 20.71 -1.36
N LEU A 487 29.82 20.16 -0.98
CA LEU A 487 29.38 19.97 0.41
C LEU A 487 29.86 18.63 0.98
N LYS A 488 30.42 18.70 2.19
CA LYS A 488 30.56 17.57 3.11
C LYS A 488 29.85 17.91 4.41
N ALA A 489 29.00 17.00 4.93
CA ALA A 489 28.26 17.28 6.15
C ALA A 489 28.08 16.02 7.01
N GLY A 490 28.01 16.24 8.31
CA GLY A 490 27.61 15.23 9.30
C GLY A 490 26.51 15.77 10.20
N VAL A 491 25.39 15.04 10.32
CA VAL A 491 24.21 15.53 11.03
C VAL A 491 23.64 14.41 11.91
N THR A 492 23.28 14.76 13.14
CA THR A 492 22.49 13.89 14.03
C THR A 492 21.27 14.67 14.48
N LEU A 493 20.09 14.15 14.18
CA LEU A 493 18.80 14.78 14.46
C LEU A 493 17.91 13.87 15.27
N SER A 494 17.06 14.43 16.11
CA SER A 494 15.96 13.78 16.79
C SER A 494 14.72 14.66 16.69
N MET A 495 13.55 14.03 16.50
CA MET A 495 12.29 14.72 16.31
C MET A 495 11.12 13.85 16.74
N SER A 496 10.00 14.49 17.05
CA SER A 496 8.73 13.84 17.42
C SER A 496 7.58 14.52 16.71
N GLY A 497 6.60 13.75 16.21
CA GLY A 497 5.41 14.29 15.58
C GLY A 497 4.94 13.45 14.41
N GLU A 498 3.73 13.73 13.97
CA GLU A 498 3.07 13.08 12.82
C GLU A 498 3.05 13.99 11.59
N ASP A 499 3.10 15.29 11.79
CA ASP A 499 3.03 16.31 10.76
C ASP A 499 4.29 17.18 10.73
N ALA A 500 4.51 17.87 9.63
CA ALA A 500 5.70 18.70 9.40
C ALA A 500 5.87 19.81 10.45
N GLU A 501 4.80 20.41 10.91
CA GLU A 501 4.83 21.51 11.88
C GLU A 501 5.32 21.01 13.24
N ASN A 502 4.77 19.89 13.74
CA ASN A 502 5.19 19.27 14.99
C ASN A 502 6.62 18.74 14.91
N ILE A 503 6.99 18.11 13.77
CA ILE A 503 8.35 17.64 13.52
C ILE A 503 9.35 18.79 13.61
N ILE A 504 9.09 19.93 12.97
CA ILE A 504 9.98 21.09 13.00
C ILE A 504 10.08 21.70 14.42
N LYS A 505 8.96 21.83 15.14
CA LYS A 505 8.92 22.36 16.52
C LYS A 505 9.67 21.48 17.53
N THR A 506 9.73 20.18 17.31
CA THR A 506 10.41 19.22 18.19
C THR A 506 11.80 18.84 17.69
N LEU A 507 12.27 19.48 16.60
CA LEU A 507 13.54 19.15 15.99
C LEU A 507 14.70 19.55 16.90
N ASN A 508 15.48 18.58 17.32
CA ASN A 508 16.71 18.73 18.09
C ASN A 508 17.88 18.08 17.33
N GLY A 509 19.07 18.61 17.49
CA GLY A 509 20.22 17.97 16.88
C GLY A 509 21.48 18.78 16.90
N LYS A 510 22.51 18.22 16.26
CA LYS A 510 23.81 18.84 16.05
C LYS A 510 24.43 18.33 14.76
N GLY A 511 25.28 19.15 14.22
CA GLY A 511 26.01 18.79 13.01
C GLY A 511 27.07 19.78 12.65
N GLU A 512 27.74 19.48 11.58
CA GLU A 512 28.70 20.34 10.93
C GLU A 512 28.61 20.16 9.42
N PHE A 513 28.93 21.21 8.71
CA PHE A 513 29.14 21.09 7.27
C PHE A 513 30.37 21.90 6.84
N SER A 514 31.01 21.44 5.79
CA SER A 514 32.10 22.13 5.09
C SER A 514 31.77 22.18 3.61
N ILE A 515 31.85 23.36 3.03
CA ILE A 515 31.72 23.58 1.58
C ILE A 515 33.04 24.06 1.07
N THR A 516 33.60 23.38 0.09
CA THR A 516 34.90 23.70 -0.52
C THR A 516 34.72 24.18 -1.95
N ASN A 517 35.69 25.03 -2.40
CA ASN A 517 35.74 25.56 -3.76
C ASN A 517 34.41 26.21 -4.19
N GLY A 518 33.89 27.07 -3.33
CA GLY A 518 32.56 27.61 -3.48
C GLY A 518 32.49 29.12 -3.72
N ALA A 519 31.24 29.58 -3.94
CA ALA A 519 30.93 31.00 -4.01
C ALA A 519 29.50 31.25 -3.46
N VAL A 520 29.34 32.33 -2.69
CA VAL A 520 28.05 32.91 -2.33
C VAL A 520 27.65 33.89 -3.40
N LYS A 521 26.56 33.65 -4.11
CA LYS A 521 26.01 34.51 -5.16
C LYS A 521 25.12 35.60 -4.58
N GLY A 522 25.06 36.74 -5.26
CA GLY A 522 24.20 37.86 -4.87
C GLY A 522 24.82 38.82 -3.87
N VAL A 523 26.03 38.53 -3.36
CA VAL A 523 26.75 39.38 -2.41
C VAL A 523 28.23 39.41 -2.75
N ASP A 524 28.82 40.62 -2.89
CA ASP A 524 30.26 40.82 -2.98
C ASP A 524 30.78 41.44 -1.66
N LEU A 525 31.14 40.53 -0.72
CA LEU A 525 31.68 40.95 0.58
C LEU A 525 33.05 41.69 0.45
N VAL A 526 33.82 41.42 -0.60
CA VAL A 526 35.11 42.10 -0.86
C VAL A 526 34.85 43.54 -1.26
N ALA A 527 33.92 43.79 -2.17
CA ALA A 527 33.53 45.14 -2.57
C ALA A 527 32.89 45.92 -1.40
N MET A 528 32.05 45.26 -0.59
CA MET A 528 31.43 45.90 0.60
C MET A 528 32.46 46.37 1.63
N VAL A 529 33.56 45.64 1.83
CA VAL A 529 34.62 46.04 2.78
C VAL A 529 35.55 47.08 2.18
N ARG A 530 35.74 47.12 0.84
CA ARG A 530 36.63 48.09 0.16
C ARG A 530 35.99 49.46 -0.07
N ASN A 531 34.67 49.52 -0.25
CA ASN A 531 33.94 50.75 -0.53
C ASN A 531 33.44 51.35 0.79
N THR A 532 34.29 52.22 1.38
CA THR A 532 33.97 53.00 2.59
C THR A 532 33.00 54.16 2.32
N ASP A 533 32.72 54.50 1.05
CA ASP A 533 31.85 55.59 0.64
C ASP A 533 30.46 55.09 0.13
N GLY A 534 29.65 54.55 1.03
CA GLY A 534 28.20 54.61 0.96
C GLY A 534 27.43 53.87 -0.13
N ALA A 535 28.04 53.15 -1.04
CA ALA A 535 27.35 52.39 -2.06
C ALA A 535 27.43 50.88 -1.76
N TYR A 536 26.50 50.41 -0.93
CA TYR A 536 26.28 48.96 -0.76
C TYR A 536 25.75 48.35 -2.07
N GLY A 537 26.68 47.86 -2.92
CA GLY A 537 26.34 47.29 -4.21
C GLY A 537 25.60 45.95 -4.11
N PHE A 538 24.29 45.98 -4.01
CA PHE A 538 23.42 44.83 -4.25
C PHE A 538 23.04 44.62 -5.74
N ALA A 539 23.60 45.47 -6.63
CA ALA A 539 23.39 45.36 -8.07
C ALA A 539 24.65 45.70 -8.82
N GLY A 540 25.38 44.69 -9.25
CA GLY A 540 26.43 44.85 -10.26
C GLY A 540 25.83 45.29 -11.59
N LYS A 541 26.18 46.48 -12.10
CA LYS A 541 26.00 46.84 -13.50
C LYS A 541 27.03 46.06 -14.32
N GLY A 542 26.60 44.96 -14.95
CA GLY A 542 27.41 44.21 -15.92
C GLY A 542 27.33 42.67 -15.69
N GLY A 543 26.68 41.98 -16.54
CA GLY A 543 26.72 40.59 -17.01
C GLY A 543 26.89 39.39 -16.06
N LYS A 544 27.60 39.48 -14.95
CA LYS A 544 27.67 38.48 -13.89
C LYS A 544 27.30 39.14 -12.57
N GLY A 545 26.29 38.61 -11.87
CA GLY A 545 25.86 39.10 -10.57
C GLY A 545 27.02 39.08 -9.55
N PRO A 546 26.96 39.90 -8.46
CA PRO A 546 27.99 39.94 -7.42
C PRO A 546 28.12 38.55 -6.77
N GLU A 547 29.36 38.08 -6.59
CA GLU A 547 29.64 36.83 -5.90
C GLU A 547 30.86 36.92 -4.98
N THR A 548 30.84 36.19 -3.87
CA THR A 548 31.98 36.05 -2.98
C THR A 548 32.51 34.62 -3.06
N GLY A 549 33.66 34.46 -3.75
CA GLY A 549 34.36 33.17 -3.83
C GLY A 549 35.06 32.82 -2.52
N PHE A 550 35.09 31.54 -2.16
CA PHE A 550 35.79 31.03 -1.00
C PHE A 550 36.42 29.66 -1.28
N SER A 551 37.53 29.39 -0.60
CA SER A 551 38.16 28.05 -0.60
C SER A 551 37.44 27.07 0.34
N GLU A 552 36.97 27.55 1.48
CA GLU A 552 36.26 26.77 2.49
C GLU A 552 35.24 27.63 3.24
N LEU A 553 34.05 27.07 3.46
CA LEU A 553 33.04 27.53 4.40
C LEU A 553 32.74 26.38 5.36
N TYR A 554 33.14 26.51 6.62
CA TYR A 554 32.88 25.53 7.68
C TYR A 554 31.87 26.07 8.69
N ALA A 555 30.87 25.26 9.07
CA ALA A 555 29.85 25.68 10.00
C ALA A 555 29.41 24.51 10.93
N PRO A 556 29.82 24.53 12.20
CA PRO A 556 29.21 23.70 13.24
C PRO A 556 27.89 24.31 13.69
N PHE A 557 26.90 23.48 13.99
CA PHE A 557 25.61 23.98 14.46
C PHE A 557 24.93 23.06 15.47
N THR A 558 24.00 23.63 16.21
CA THR A 558 23.04 22.92 17.05
C THR A 558 21.64 23.35 16.70
N ILE A 559 20.69 22.47 16.92
CA ILE A 559 19.25 22.73 16.82
C ILE A 559 18.62 22.33 18.15
N THR A 560 17.82 23.21 18.73
CA THR A 560 17.07 22.96 19.95
C THR A 560 15.65 23.44 19.74
N ASP A 561 14.68 22.51 19.77
CA ASP A 561 13.26 22.80 19.56
C ASP A 561 13.01 23.69 18.32
N GLY A 562 13.63 23.29 17.18
CA GLY A 562 13.52 24.02 15.91
C GLY A 562 14.36 25.31 15.83
N LEU A 563 15.08 25.67 16.89
CA LEU A 563 15.99 26.83 16.86
C LEU A 563 17.41 26.39 16.45
N PHE A 564 17.76 26.65 15.20
CA PHE A 564 19.13 26.49 14.69
C PHE A 564 20.04 27.56 15.25
N LYS A 565 21.25 27.20 15.69
CA LYS A 565 22.26 28.11 16.23
C LYS A 565 23.64 27.70 15.74
N THR A 566 24.43 28.71 15.32
CA THR A 566 25.87 28.59 15.06
C THR A 566 26.63 29.72 15.71
N THR A 567 27.80 29.41 16.25
CA THR A 567 28.64 30.39 16.95
C THR A 567 30.05 30.51 16.33
N ASP A 568 30.41 29.55 15.47
CA ASP A 568 31.78 29.41 14.96
C ASP A 568 31.81 29.02 13.48
N THR A 569 30.90 29.61 12.68
CA THR A 569 30.95 29.47 11.22
C THR A 569 32.10 30.34 10.68
N ARG A 570 32.94 29.75 9.84
CA ARG A 570 34.13 30.39 9.24
C ARG A 570 34.09 30.21 7.74
N MET A 571 34.37 31.30 7.01
CA MET A 571 34.59 31.26 5.58
C MET A 571 35.99 31.78 5.27
N LEU A 572 36.75 31.02 4.52
CA LEU A 572 38.11 31.33 4.06
C LEU A 572 38.10 31.70 2.58
N SER A 573 38.55 32.89 2.26
CA SER A 573 38.73 33.33 0.89
C SER A 573 40.17 33.88 0.75
N THR A 574 40.65 34.01 -0.46
CA THR A 574 41.96 34.61 -0.77
C THR A 574 42.06 36.04 -0.27
N LEU A 575 40.96 36.77 -0.27
CA LEU A 575 40.94 38.21 0.03
C LEU A 575 40.33 38.55 1.40
N ILE A 576 39.45 37.66 1.93
CA ILE A 576 38.74 37.91 3.18
C ILE A 576 38.62 36.62 4.02
N ARG A 577 38.58 36.81 5.32
CA ARG A 577 38.12 35.81 6.28
C ARG A 577 36.80 36.30 6.85
N VAL A 578 35.82 35.43 6.99
CA VAL A 578 34.51 35.79 7.52
C VAL A 578 34.17 34.89 8.69
N ALA A 579 33.86 35.48 9.82
CA ALA A 579 33.21 34.77 10.93
C ALA A 579 31.70 35.05 10.88
N VAL A 580 30.91 34.02 11.13
CA VAL A 580 29.46 34.14 11.17
C VAL A 580 28.93 33.49 12.45
N SER A 581 28.10 34.20 13.18
CA SER A 581 27.37 33.69 14.31
C SER A 581 25.89 34.09 14.23
N GLY A 582 25.02 33.30 14.82
CA GLY A 582 23.61 33.64 14.81
C GLY A 582 22.69 32.46 14.99
N LYS A 583 21.41 32.73 14.75
CA LYS A 583 20.35 31.77 14.91
C LYS A 583 19.27 31.91 13.82
N ALA A 584 18.61 30.80 13.50
CA ALA A 584 17.42 30.73 12.65
C ALA A 584 16.31 29.98 13.38
N ASN A 585 15.15 30.57 13.46
CA ASN A 585 13.95 29.90 13.97
C ASN A 585 13.28 29.19 12.80
N LEU A 586 13.36 27.86 12.78
CA LEU A 586 12.82 27.05 11.68
C LEU A 586 11.27 27.08 11.64
N PRO A 587 10.55 26.96 12.79
CA PRO A 587 9.10 27.14 12.83
C PRO A 587 8.58 28.47 12.28
N ASP A 588 9.25 29.58 12.64
CA ASP A 588 8.84 30.93 12.27
C ASP A 588 9.53 31.42 10.99
N GLU A 589 10.40 30.61 10.40
CA GLU A 589 11.21 30.91 9.22
C GLU A 589 12.01 32.25 9.34
N THR A 590 12.48 32.61 10.54
CA THR A 590 13.14 33.89 10.78
C THR A 590 14.65 33.73 10.98
N LEU A 591 15.41 34.79 10.59
CA LEU A 591 16.86 34.81 10.62
C LEU A 591 17.36 35.93 11.55
N LYS A 592 18.43 35.63 12.33
CA LYS A 592 19.25 36.63 13.06
C LYS A 592 20.72 36.18 13.01
N PHE A 593 21.48 36.72 12.07
CA PHE A 593 22.92 36.42 11.94
C PHE A 593 23.75 37.68 11.96
N ARG A 594 24.98 37.53 12.40
CA ARG A 594 26.04 38.54 12.37
C ARG A 594 27.21 37.99 11.56
N ILE A 595 27.57 38.69 10.53
CA ILE A 595 28.67 38.36 9.61
C ILE A 595 29.80 39.35 9.86
N GLU A 596 30.99 38.87 10.18
CA GLU A 596 32.17 39.68 10.49
C GLU A 596 33.28 39.42 9.46
N PRO A 597 33.32 40.18 8.36
CA PRO A 597 34.36 40.04 7.36
C PRO A 597 35.65 40.76 7.82
N VAL A 598 36.81 40.15 7.56
CA VAL A 598 38.13 40.67 7.82
C VAL A 598 38.97 40.53 6.55
N VAL A 599 39.53 41.63 6.04
CA VAL A 599 40.40 41.60 4.86
C VAL A 599 41.76 40.98 5.20
N VAL A 600 42.25 40.08 4.34
CA VAL A 600 43.58 39.48 4.44
C VAL A 600 44.52 40.25 3.57
N THR A 601 45.45 40.99 4.16
CA THR A 601 46.51 41.75 3.43
C THR A 601 47.69 40.84 3.11
N THR A 602 47.97 40.64 1.82
CA THR A 602 49.02 39.74 1.34
C THR A 602 50.34 40.47 1.08
N SER A 603 50.34 41.79 0.96
CA SER A 603 51.60 42.55 0.67
C SER A 603 51.98 43.61 1.72
N LYS A 604 53.28 43.85 1.89
CA LYS A 604 53.80 44.94 2.74
C LYS A 604 53.38 46.36 2.26
N ALA A 605 53.13 46.54 0.96
CA ALA A 605 52.63 47.76 0.37
C ALA A 605 51.16 48.03 0.75
N ASP A 606 50.32 47.02 0.75
CA ASP A 606 48.91 47.14 1.14
C ASP A 606 48.76 47.39 2.64
N ARG A 607 49.65 46.86 3.50
CA ARG A 607 49.64 47.14 4.94
C ARG A 607 49.94 48.65 5.22
N LYS A 608 50.76 49.33 4.41
CA LYS A 608 51.06 50.73 4.58
C LYS A 608 49.90 51.65 4.15
N LYS A 609 49.17 51.29 3.11
CA LYS A 609 47.96 51.98 2.67
C LYS A 609 46.79 51.77 3.60
N MET A 610 46.66 50.55 4.21
CA MET A 610 45.58 50.15 5.11
C MET A 610 45.72 50.63 6.55
N LYS A 611 46.83 51.26 6.99
CA LYS A 611 46.95 51.83 8.34
C LYS A 611 45.89 52.85 8.72
N ARG A 612 44.98 53.21 7.80
CA ARG A 612 43.89 54.14 8.06
C ARG A 612 42.49 53.50 8.03
N SER A 613 42.31 52.22 7.68
CA SER A 613 40.95 51.62 7.59
C SER A 613 40.90 50.11 7.85
N GLU A 614 41.36 49.61 9.00
CA GLU A 614 40.93 48.33 9.55
C GLU A 614 39.53 48.47 10.19
N VAL A 615 38.60 49.10 9.47
CA VAL A 615 37.21 49.17 9.96
C VAL A 615 36.55 47.87 9.59
N LYS A 616 36.43 47.01 10.58
CA LYS A 616 35.58 45.82 10.50
C LYS A 616 34.12 46.29 10.51
N VAL A 617 33.42 46.19 9.39
CA VAL A 617 32.00 46.53 9.33
C VAL A 617 31.19 45.22 9.41
N PRO A 618 30.70 44.84 10.59
CA PRO A 618 29.83 43.67 10.67
C PRO A 618 28.53 43.90 9.92
N VAL A 619 28.00 42.85 9.29
CA VAL A 619 26.72 42.85 8.59
C VAL A 619 25.72 42.05 9.41
N LEU A 620 24.60 42.66 9.74
CA LEU A 620 23.48 42.00 10.40
C LEU A 620 22.51 41.47 9.36
N VAL A 621 22.17 40.17 9.46
CA VAL A 621 21.16 39.50 8.64
C VAL A 621 19.91 39.29 9.49
N SER A 622 18.78 39.74 9.00
CA SER A 622 17.46 39.59 9.65
C SER A 622 16.37 39.31 8.61
N GLY A 623 15.12 39.14 9.03
CA GLY A 623 13.99 38.87 8.15
C GLY A 623 13.66 37.38 8.08
N THR A 624 13.09 36.92 6.97
CA THR A 624 12.67 35.54 6.75
C THR A 624 13.59 34.81 5.75
N PHE A 625 13.48 33.49 5.65
CA PHE A 625 14.23 32.70 4.66
C PHE A 625 13.93 33.14 3.22
N SER A 626 12.69 33.51 2.96
CA SER A 626 12.23 33.99 1.65
C SER A 626 12.68 35.45 1.36
N SER A 627 12.81 36.29 2.41
CA SER A 627 13.14 37.71 2.28
C SER A 627 14.18 38.13 3.32
N PRO A 628 15.44 37.69 3.19
CA PRO A 628 16.52 38.11 4.09
C PRO A 628 16.89 39.58 3.88
N LYS A 629 17.10 40.31 4.98
CA LYS A 629 17.48 41.74 5.01
C LYS A 629 18.89 41.86 5.56
N PHE A 630 19.77 42.54 4.82
CA PHE A 630 21.14 42.76 5.18
C PHE A 630 21.33 44.26 5.55
N ARG A 631 21.99 44.54 6.66
CA ARG A 631 22.31 45.91 7.08
C ARG A 631 23.67 45.96 7.79
N PRO A 632 24.45 47.03 7.61
CA PRO A 632 25.69 47.21 8.38
C PRO A 632 25.35 47.47 9.86
N ASP A 633 26.21 46.98 10.74
CA ASP A 633 26.15 47.26 12.19
C ASP A 633 26.97 48.52 12.50
N LEU A 634 26.38 49.69 12.19
CA LEU A 634 27.03 50.97 12.41
C LEU A 634 27.28 51.26 13.89
N LYS A 635 26.50 50.69 14.81
CA LYS A 635 26.73 50.82 16.27
C LYS A 635 28.04 50.17 16.68
N ALA A 636 28.34 48.98 16.18
CA ALA A 636 29.59 48.27 16.47
C ALA A 636 30.80 49.01 15.87
N VAL A 637 30.63 49.57 14.67
CA VAL A 637 31.69 50.38 14.03
C VAL A 637 32.01 51.66 14.82
N ALA A 638 30.95 52.37 15.25
CA ALA A 638 31.12 53.59 16.07
C ALA A 638 31.82 53.25 17.41
N LYS A 639 31.43 52.15 18.06
CA LYS A 639 32.02 51.67 19.30
C LYS A 639 33.52 51.31 19.14
N ASP A 640 33.88 50.51 18.13
CA ASP A 640 35.27 50.11 17.83
C ASP A 640 36.18 51.34 17.54
N ASN A 641 35.65 52.32 16.84
CA ASN A 641 36.35 53.58 16.59
C ASN A 641 36.53 54.40 17.87
N LEU A 642 35.52 54.49 18.71
CA LEU A 642 35.58 55.21 20.00
C LEU A 642 36.57 54.52 20.96
N GLU A 643 36.57 53.20 21.05
CA GLU A 643 37.54 52.42 21.84
C GLU A 643 38.98 52.70 21.35
N LYS A 644 39.22 52.65 20.02
CA LYS A 644 40.53 52.94 19.43
C LYS A 644 40.99 54.39 19.72
N GLU A 645 40.04 55.32 19.55
CA GLU A 645 40.35 56.71 19.80
C GLU A 645 40.71 56.99 21.26
N ILE A 646 40.00 56.39 22.21
CA ILE A 646 40.26 56.48 23.64
C ILE A 646 41.64 55.85 24.00
N PHE A 647 41.83 54.55 23.60
CA PHE A 647 43.05 53.82 23.98
C PHE A 647 44.30 54.27 23.24
N GLU A 648 44.19 54.84 22.05
CA GLU A 648 45.31 55.41 21.30
C GLU A 648 45.58 56.87 21.64
N SER A 649 44.71 57.55 22.37
CA SER A 649 44.87 58.94 22.73
C SER A 649 46.16 59.17 23.51
N LYS A 650 46.84 60.31 23.15
CA LYS A 650 48.07 60.68 23.83
C LYS A 650 47.85 60.82 25.35
N LYS A 651 46.65 61.18 25.79
CA LYS A 651 46.32 61.33 27.21
C LYS A 651 46.28 59.96 27.91
N PHE A 652 45.61 58.96 27.34
CA PHE A 652 45.53 57.60 27.92
C PHE A 652 46.95 56.99 27.99
N LYS A 653 47.71 56.98 26.89
CA LYS A 653 49.05 56.44 26.84
C LYS A 653 50.02 57.18 27.81
N LYS A 654 49.82 58.47 28.07
CA LYS A 654 50.65 59.28 29.02
C LYS A 654 50.36 58.94 30.45
N ILE A 655 49.11 58.54 30.80
CA ILE A 655 48.73 58.12 32.15
C ILE A 655 49.44 56.83 32.52
N PHE A 656 49.44 55.84 31.63
CA PHE A 656 49.94 54.48 31.91
C PHE A 656 51.47 54.34 31.61
N LYS A 657 52.11 55.31 30.95
CA LYS A 657 53.57 55.34 30.82
C LYS A 657 54.27 55.59 32.14
N LYS A 658 53.60 56.13 33.17
CA LYS A 658 54.16 56.26 34.51
C LYS A 658 54.23 54.95 35.20
N LYS A 659 55.44 54.51 35.64
CA LYS A 659 55.68 53.20 36.33
C LYS A 659 54.64 52.87 37.39
N LYS A 660 54.09 53.86 38.08
CA LYS A 660 53.11 53.72 39.16
C LYS A 660 51.71 53.19 38.66
N TYR A 661 51.36 53.48 37.41
CA TYR A 661 49.99 53.10 36.88
C TYR A 661 50.05 52.02 35.80
N ALA A 662 51.23 51.58 35.35
CA ALA A 662 51.43 50.55 34.35
C ALA A 662 50.69 49.21 34.71
N PRO A 663 50.69 48.75 35.96
CA PRO A 663 49.96 47.49 36.36
C PRO A 663 48.45 47.56 36.22
N TYR A 664 47.91 48.80 36.15
CA TYR A 664 46.43 49.01 36.07
C TYR A 664 45.91 49.27 34.65
N GLU A 665 46.78 49.25 33.63
CA GLU A 665 46.42 49.54 32.25
C GLU A 665 45.33 48.52 31.74
N ASP A 666 45.55 47.26 31.97
CA ASP A 666 44.60 46.21 31.50
C ASP A 666 43.28 46.24 32.27
N ALA A 667 43.30 46.55 33.57
CA ALA A 667 42.09 46.75 34.36
C ALA A 667 41.30 47.99 33.93
N ALA A 668 41.97 49.09 33.62
CA ALA A 668 41.36 50.30 33.09
C ALA A 668 40.77 50.10 31.69
N LYS A 669 41.46 49.34 30.84
CA LYS A 669 40.95 48.94 29.53
C LYS A 669 39.71 48.07 29.65
N SER A 670 39.69 47.09 30.57
CA SER A 670 38.56 46.21 30.85
C SER A 670 37.34 46.96 31.41
N LEU A 671 37.57 47.92 32.32
CA LEU A 671 36.52 48.76 32.90
C LEU A 671 35.89 49.70 31.84
N LEU A 672 36.69 50.35 31.04
CA LEU A 672 36.23 51.22 29.94
C LEU A 672 35.48 50.42 28.87
N LYS A 673 35.94 49.22 28.59
CA LYS A 673 35.26 48.32 27.67
C LYS A 673 33.88 47.89 28.21
N GLY A 674 33.79 47.57 29.48
CA GLY A 674 32.51 47.28 30.16
C GLY A 674 31.51 48.46 30.09
N LEU A 675 31.99 49.70 30.37
CA LEU A 675 31.16 50.91 30.26
C LEU A 675 30.71 51.27 28.81
N LEU A 676 31.42 50.80 27.81
CA LEU A 676 31.04 50.95 26.40
C LEU A 676 30.13 49.80 25.90
N ASP A 677 30.02 48.72 26.67
CA ASP A 677 29.14 47.57 26.38
C ASP A 677 27.70 47.74 26.90
N GLU A 678 27.48 48.66 27.88
CA GLU A 678 26.16 49.14 28.32
C GLU A 678 25.60 50.20 27.35
#